data_526a221276f42721948d889ff3413f66
#
_entry.id   526a221276f42721948d889ff3413f66
#
_cell.length_a   1.000
_cell.length_b   1.000
_cell.length_c   1.000
_cell.angle_alpha   90.00
_cell.angle_beta   90.00
_cell.angle_gamma   90.00
#
_symmetry.space_group_name_H-M   'P 1'
#
loop_
_entity.id
_entity.type
_entity.pdbx_description
1 polymer ?
#
loop_
_entity_poly.entity_id
_entity_poly.type
_entity_poly.pdbx_seq_one_letter_code
_entity_poly.pdbx_strand_id
1 'polypeptide(L)'
;MYILFEEHQYESSAVEKILKDIYVLQDVDKQVSVQYVGYFYNPQLRDCVFILPKVLLKDDPQKKKEVLAGVTLEDGETVSPEQVLTPQEQKKLSREYRKFIYEFSVWVYRALSVFYKANPTSKAILYKHITRTGKGKRQHTNTYLDIVLSLIRFNQENRDFVLFTVKNLHRGNNKINWTKTISHSSAFMQGNGAPVYLKLVNKKRIVNYEEELFIIYYSILNYLNAEYGFQTPINIQYELITGKQFKEYLKGMGKMRLMQIKYKYFSDKALQLWDMCYAFFENSYRIAINAHAQEYILAKNFNIVFEAMIDDLIGTPHTDIPKGLADQKDGKRVDHLYTDLALTSNDAQASREVYYIGDSKYYKNGHPLTSESIYKQYTYARNVIQWNINLFLSDDTAFDDEDRKNRAKDRESFRDIHLQDTGATEGYDVIPNFFISGFVYDDHRYNAGEKNIRKHYNGNGEHCTTVSYQFPDRLFDRDTLFLSQYDVNFLYVLFLYARNKANEKAQWKRKVRDIFRNEIREVIQKNYCIYAMRAKLGVDGELYMQKHFYEMNGRVFKPYGEDREVYFAYARPLDKWTETEGQFNELKQDFIIDKCNMGKDPEKVLKPAVEQEMEQPLNSPQWLTVHYLERDLSRGILVGYYKSEEHLKWILGNNDRGSLVYNVRLKLKEDEARDGAHSAYFYEKQNIHFVILYTDGAEETGKYHVFHVKDTASKVTEERMRNTWYPMETVEGDDDGAKRNYFFFRFDEEVNIGNIDIGRLLQDMRAEHLKKFQSYVPGEPMFTTAEKLMEYRGK
;
A
#
# COMPACT_ATOMS: atom_id res chain seq x y z
N MET A 1 -11.38 20.42 26.62
CA MET A 1 -10.33 19.41 26.41
C MET A 1 -8.99 19.96 26.88
N TYR A 2 -8.25 19.21 27.68
CA TYR A 2 -6.88 19.50 28.08
C TYR A 2 -5.93 18.73 27.15
N ILE A 3 -4.78 19.34 26.81
CA ILE A 3 -3.81 18.77 25.88
C ILE A 3 -2.45 18.77 26.56
N LEU A 4 -1.86 17.57 26.61
CA LEU A 4 -0.51 17.34 27.08
C LEU A 4 0.31 16.72 25.95
N PHE A 5 1.62 16.76 26.06
CA PHE A 5 2.54 16.11 25.12
C PHE A 5 3.44 15.12 25.85
N GLU A 6 3.65 13.98 25.21
CA GLU A 6 4.55 12.95 25.70
C GLU A 6 5.97 13.50 25.87
N GLU A 7 6.61 13.14 26.97
CA GLU A 7 7.99 13.53 27.34
C GLU A 7 8.26 15.03 27.50
N HIS A 8 7.26 15.91 27.41
CA HIS A 8 7.43 17.33 27.74
C HIS A 8 7.45 17.52 29.24
N GLN A 9 8.31 18.45 29.71
CA GLN A 9 8.47 18.78 31.12
C GLN A 9 7.49 19.90 31.49
N TYR A 10 6.51 19.59 32.33
CA TYR A 10 5.53 20.52 32.85
C TYR A 10 5.83 20.89 34.33
N GLU A 11 5.49 22.09 34.76
CA GLU A 11 5.46 22.40 36.18
C GLU A 11 4.41 21.55 36.91
N SER A 12 4.78 20.89 38.01
CA SER A 12 3.88 20.00 38.78
C SER A 12 2.56 20.67 39.12
N SER A 13 2.61 21.96 39.54
CA SER A 13 1.44 22.75 39.93
C SER A 13 0.40 22.93 38.80
N ALA A 14 0.88 22.96 37.54
CA ALA A 14 0.02 23.16 36.36
C ALA A 14 -0.74 21.88 35.96
N VAL A 15 -0.14 20.70 36.19
CA VAL A 15 -0.66 19.43 35.69
C VAL A 15 -1.19 18.47 36.76
N GLU A 16 -0.96 18.73 38.05
CA GLU A 16 -1.37 17.88 39.18
C GLU A 16 -2.87 17.53 39.14
N LYS A 17 -3.74 18.52 38.91
CA LYS A 17 -5.18 18.29 38.79
C LYS A 17 -5.59 17.53 37.53
N ILE A 18 -4.78 17.63 36.48
CA ILE A 18 -5.04 16.99 35.19
C ILE A 18 -4.65 15.51 35.25
N LEU A 19 -3.53 15.18 35.92
CA LEU A 19 -2.90 13.86 35.94
C LEU A 19 -3.19 13.03 37.20
N LYS A 20 -4.04 13.50 38.12
CA LYS A 20 -4.23 12.95 39.48
C LYS A 20 -4.35 11.39 39.54
N ASP A 21 -4.87 10.73 38.51
CA ASP A 21 -5.07 9.30 38.50
C ASP A 21 -4.10 8.55 37.54
N ILE A 22 -3.13 9.27 36.94
CA ILE A 22 -2.14 8.69 36.05
C ILE A 22 -0.78 8.71 36.71
N TYR A 23 -0.07 7.58 36.70
CA TYR A 23 1.29 7.47 37.23
C TYR A 23 2.24 8.38 36.47
N VAL A 24 2.74 9.38 37.15
CA VAL A 24 3.76 10.32 36.66
C VAL A 24 5.12 9.65 36.82
N LEU A 25 5.97 9.70 35.82
CA LEU A 25 7.18 8.89 35.79
C LEU A 25 8.41 9.57 36.41
N GLN A 26 8.48 10.86 36.47
CA GLN A 26 9.58 11.56 37.18
C GLN A 26 9.13 12.91 37.70
N ASP A 27 9.28 13.09 38.99
CA ASP A 27 9.28 14.41 39.63
C ASP A 27 10.74 14.74 39.90
N VAL A 28 11.36 15.48 38.99
CA VAL A 28 12.71 16.03 39.20
C VAL A 28 12.57 17.54 39.29
N ASP A 29 12.96 18.11 40.39
CA ASP A 29 12.95 19.56 40.60
C ASP A 29 11.60 20.28 40.38
N LYS A 30 10.48 19.66 40.80
CA LYS A 30 9.11 20.16 40.61
C LYS A 30 8.61 20.13 39.14
N GLN A 31 9.29 19.39 38.27
CA GLN A 31 8.86 19.17 36.91
C GLN A 31 8.36 17.73 36.71
N VAL A 32 7.32 17.60 35.95
CA VAL A 32 6.63 16.33 35.68
C VAL A 32 6.56 16.08 34.19
N SER A 33 6.97 14.88 33.74
CA SER A 33 6.79 14.44 32.38
C SER A 33 5.87 13.20 32.29
N VAL A 34 5.16 13.07 31.19
CA VAL A 34 4.21 11.98 30.95
C VAL A 34 4.71 11.08 29.82
N GLN A 35 4.81 9.76 30.08
CA GLN A 35 5.24 8.77 29.08
C GLN A 35 4.06 7.99 28.49
N TYR A 36 2.94 8.64 28.28
CA TYR A 36 1.76 8.07 27.69
C TYR A 36 1.31 8.90 26.49
N VAL A 37 0.72 8.24 25.51
CA VAL A 37 -0.01 8.87 24.42
C VAL A 37 -1.43 8.31 24.40
N GLY A 38 -2.41 9.16 24.29
CA GLY A 38 -3.79 8.73 24.17
C GLY A 38 -4.79 9.67 24.82
N TYR A 39 -5.85 9.09 25.35
CA TYR A 39 -7.03 9.82 25.77
C TYR A 39 -7.60 9.22 27.05
N PHE A 40 -8.06 10.09 27.96
CA PHE A 40 -8.86 9.72 29.12
C PHE A 40 -9.79 10.84 29.54
N TYR A 41 -10.86 10.48 30.23
CA TYR A 41 -11.79 11.45 30.84
C TYR A 41 -11.42 11.73 32.29
N ASN A 42 -11.23 12.99 32.65
CA ASN A 42 -10.95 13.41 34.02
C ASN A 42 -12.27 13.86 34.70
N PRO A 43 -12.78 13.10 35.70
CA PRO A 43 -14.04 13.41 36.36
C PRO A 43 -14.02 14.70 37.19
N GLN A 44 -12.86 15.13 37.68
CA GLN A 44 -12.71 16.35 38.50
C GLN A 44 -12.80 17.60 37.62
N LEU A 45 -12.14 17.57 36.47
CA LEU A 45 -12.19 18.65 35.49
C LEU A 45 -13.49 18.60 34.66
N ARG A 46 -14.20 17.47 34.69
CA ARG A 46 -15.37 17.17 33.85
C ARG A 46 -15.09 17.38 32.37
N ASP A 47 -13.87 17.05 31.97
CA ASP A 47 -13.42 17.23 30.60
C ASP A 47 -12.40 16.13 30.21
N CYS A 48 -12.14 16.03 28.94
CA CYS A 48 -11.22 15.06 28.40
C CYS A 48 -9.80 15.59 28.40
N VAL A 49 -8.87 14.68 28.61
CA VAL A 49 -7.44 14.93 28.54
C VAL A 49 -6.87 14.11 27.39
N PHE A 50 -6.17 14.77 26.50
CA PHE A 50 -5.38 14.17 25.44
C PHE A 50 -3.91 14.31 25.75
N ILE A 51 -3.17 13.22 25.58
CA ILE A 51 -1.71 13.23 25.60
C ILE A 51 -1.27 12.92 24.18
N LEU A 52 -0.67 13.87 23.52
CA LEU A 52 -0.27 13.81 22.12
C LEU A 52 1.17 13.31 21.95
N PRO A 53 1.51 12.69 20.80
CA PRO A 53 2.84 12.17 20.53
C PRO A 53 3.92 13.25 20.51
N LYS A 54 5.09 12.94 21.05
CA LYS A 54 6.26 13.85 21.10
C LYS A 54 6.82 14.27 19.75
N VAL A 55 6.50 13.54 18.67
CA VAL A 55 6.90 13.89 17.30
C VAL A 55 6.35 15.25 16.84
N LEU A 56 5.28 15.75 17.48
CA LEU A 56 4.76 17.11 17.27
C LEU A 56 5.60 18.19 17.93
N LEU A 57 6.57 17.82 18.77
CA LEU A 57 7.47 18.75 19.45
C LEU A 57 8.75 18.94 18.65
N LYS A 58 9.26 20.16 18.69
CA LYS A 58 10.52 20.57 18.08
C LYS A 58 11.28 21.44 19.06
N ASP A 59 12.58 21.24 19.17
CA ASP A 59 13.43 22.13 19.94
C ASP A 59 13.62 23.47 19.18
N ASP A 60 13.32 24.56 19.82
CA ASP A 60 13.63 25.92 19.32
C ASP A 60 15.03 26.34 19.81
N PRO A 61 16.05 26.38 18.94
CA PRO A 61 17.41 26.73 19.33
C PRO A 61 17.53 28.16 19.86
N GLN A 62 16.63 29.07 19.41
CA GLN A 62 16.67 30.48 19.81
C GLN A 62 16.07 30.70 21.20
N LYS A 63 14.96 30.00 21.49
CA LYS A 63 14.27 30.14 22.80
C LYS A 63 14.76 29.14 23.84
N LYS A 64 15.58 28.15 23.48
CA LYS A 64 16.00 27.01 24.32
C LYS A 64 14.80 26.31 25.00
N LYS A 65 13.68 26.26 24.31
CA LYS A 65 12.42 25.65 24.75
C LYS A 65 11.82 24.77 23.66
N GLU A 66 11.02 23.83 24.09
CA GLU A 66 10.23 23.02 23.17
C GLU A 66 9.04 23.81 22.64
N VAL A 67 8.78 23.70 21.36
CA VAL A 67 7.65 24.31 20.65
C VAL A 67 6.92 23.29 19.81
N LEU A 68 5.68 23.58 19.47
CA LEU A 68 4.88 22.76 18.57
C LEU A 68 5.33 22.97 17.11
N ALA A 69 5.66 21.89 16.43
CA ALA A 69 6.05 21.94 15.02
C ALA A 69 4.91 22.49 14.15
N GLY A 70 5.17 23.57 13.44
CA GLY A 70 4.24 24.20 12.52
C GLY A 70 3.06 24.93 13.14
N VAL A 71 3.01 25.12 14.46
CA VAL A 71 1.94 25.88 15.12
C VAL A 71 2.45 27.25 15.51
N THR A 72 1.73 28.29 15.08
CA THR A 72 2.04 29.69 15.41
C THR A 72 0.80 30.39 15.94
N LEU A 73 1.02 31.42 16.77
CA LEU A 73 -0.02 32.37 17.13
C LEU A 73 -0.35 33.31 15.95
N GLU A 74 -1.38 34.12 16.09
CA GLU A 74 -1.79 35.10 15.04
C GLU A 74 -0.69 36.14 14.73
N ASP A 75 0.19 36.39 15.66
CA ASP A 75 1.35 37.29 15.53
C ASP A 75 2.60 36.62 14.91
N GLY A 76 2.52 35.30 14.61
CA GLY A 76 3.61 34.52 14.03
C GLY A 76 4.57 33.93 15.06
N GLU A 77 4.35 34.12 16.37
CA GLU A 77 5.16 33.47 17.40
C GLU A 77 4.91 31.97 17.48
N THR A 78 6.00 31.20 17.74
CA THR A 78 5.92 29.74 17.96
C THR A 78 5.21 29.43 19.27
N VAL A 79 4.40 28.40 19.29
CA VAL A 79 3.55 27.98 20.38
C VAL A 79 4.26 26.95 21.26
N SER A 80 4.33 27.18 22.56
CA SER A 80 4.82 26.18 23.52
C SER A 80 3.71 25.23 23.98
N PRO A 81 4.06 24.01 24.48
CA PRO A 81 3.08 23.07 25.03
C PRO A 81 2.17 23.63 26.12
N GLU A 82 2.68 24.52 26.96
CA GLU A 82 1.91 25.18 28.04
C GLU A 82 0.81 26.07 27.48
N GLN A 83 1.04 26.70 26.32
CA GLN A 83 0.07 27.61 25.68
C GLN A 83 -1.12 26.88 25.02
N VAL A 84 -1.12 25.54 25.01
CA VAL A 84 -2.23 24.73 24.54
C VAL A 84 -2.80 23.82 25.63
N LEU A 85 -2.27 23.87 26.83
CA LEU A 85 -2.62 22.96 27.91
C LEU A 85 -4.11 23.03 28.29
N THR A 86 -4.67 24.23 28.40
CA THR A 86 -6.06 24.43 28.85
C THR A 86 -6.99 24.88 27.72
N PRO A 87 -8.30 24.63 27.85
CA PRO A 87 -9.28 25.12 26.86
C PRO A 87 -9.31 26.63 26.69
N GLN A 88 -8.85 27.38 27.71
CA GLN A 88 -8.80 28.84 27.66
C GLN A 88 -7.63 29.33 26.84
N GLU A 89 -6.47 28.73 27.00
CA GLU A 89 -5.27 29.02 26.21
C GLU A 89 -5.45 28.66 24.74
N GLN A 90 -6.09 27.53 24.44
CA GLN A 90 -6.38 27.11 23.09
C GLN A 90 -7.24 28.09 22.29
N LYS A 91 -8.01 28.98 22.97
CA LYS A 91 -8.78 30.01 22.27
C LYS A 91 -7.91 31.06 21.59
N LYS A 92 -6.65 31.21 22.01
CA LYS A 92 -5.67 32.12 21.42
C LYS A 92 -5.10 31.60 20.11
N LEU A 93 -5.25 30.29 19.85
CA LEU A 93 -4.82 29.68 18.60
C LEU A 93 -5.77 30.06 17.46
N SER A 94 -5.27 30.09 16.25
CA SER A 94 -6.10 30.24 15.06
C SER A 94 -7.16 29.13 14.98
N ARG A 95 -8.27 29.40 14.29
CA ARG A 95 -9.33 28.40 14.10
C ARG A 95 -8.83 27.15 13.40
N GLU A 96 -7.89 27.29 12.49
CA GLU A 96 -7.32 26.22 11.70
C GLU A 96 -6.49 25.25 12.55
N TYR A 97 -5.61 25.77 13.42
CA TYR A 97 -4.82 24.94 14.31
C TYR A 97 -5.67 24.25 15.39
N ARG A 98 -6.70 24.91 15.91
CA ARG A 98 -7.65 24.23 16.81
C ARG A 98 -8.35 23.07 16.14
N LYS A 99 -8.79 23.28 14.90
CA LYS A 99 -9.40 22.20 14.11
C LYS A 99 -8.43 21.04 13.88
N PHE A 100 -7.20 21.33 13.48
CA PHE A 100 -6.15 20.33 13.33
C PHE A 100 -5.95 19.49 14.60
N ILE A 101 -5.77 20.12 15.74
CA ILE A 101 -5.55 19.40 17.01
C ILE A 101 -6.76 18.49 17.34
N TYR A 102 -7.97 18.94 17.10
CA TYR A 102 -9.16 18.13 17.36
C TYR A 102 -9.27 16.94 16.41
N GLU A 103 -9.02 17.12 15.13
CA GLU A 103 -9.00 16.03 14.14
C GLU A 103 -7.86 15.04 14.41
N PHE A 104 -6.69 15.55 14.75
CA PHE A 104 -5.53 14.75 15.08
C PHE A 104 -5.78 13.85 16.31
N SER A 105 -6.46 14.35 17.33
CA SER A 105 -6.84 13.58 18.51
C SER A 105 -7.72 12.37 18.16
N VAL A 106 -8.61 12.51 17.19
CA VAL A 106 -9.43 11.39 16.68
C VAL A 106 -8.56 10.34 15.97
N TRP A 107 -7.59 10.77 15.20
CA TRP A 107 -6.68 9.82 14.51
C TRP A 107 -5.79 9.06 15.48
N VAL A 108 -5.25 9.72 16.50
CA VAL A 108 -4.48 9.06 17.57
C VAL A 108 -5.34 8.02 18.28
N TYR A 109 -6.55 8.40 18.70
CA TYR A 109 -7.48 7.46 19.31
C TYR A 109 -7.77 6.26 18.38
N ARG A 110 -8.01 6.53 17.10
CA ARG A 110 -8.32 5.50 16.13
C ARG A 110 -7.13 4.57 15.89
N ALA A 111 -5.93 5.11 15.76
CA ALA A 111 -4.71 4.32 15.60
C ALA A 111 -4.45 3.40 16.81
N LEU A 112 -4.61 3.93 18.03
CA LEU A 112 -4.51 3.13 19.25
C LEU A 112 -5.57 2.02 19.29
N SER A 113 -6.78 2.30 18.84
CA SER A 113 -7.86 1.31 18.75
C SER A 113 -7.57 0.22 17.73
N VAL A 114 -6.95 0.56 16.58
CA VAL A 114 -6.50 -0.41 15.57
C VAL A 114 -5.39 -1.28 16.13
N PHE A 115 -4.39 -0.66 16.76
CA PHE A 115 -3.28 -1.39 17.39
C PHE A 115 -3.77 -2.36 18.47
N TYR A 116 -4.66 -1.92 19.36
CA TYR A 116 -5.21 -2.76 20.42
C TYR A 116 -5.94 -3.98 19.87
N LYS A 117 -6.73 -3.81 18.81
CA LYS A 117 -7.43 -4.92 18.15
C LYS A 117 -6.47 -5.92 17.50
N ALA A 118 -5.39 -5.44 16.92
CA ALA A 118 -4.36 -6.28 16.30
C ALA A 118 -3.48 -6.99 17.35
N ASN A 119 -3.26 -6.34 18.50
CA ASN A 119 -2.34 -6.81 19.54
C ASN A 119 -3.03 -6.84 20.92
N PRO A 120 -4.05 -7.68 21.14
CA PRO A 120 -4.86 -7.67 22.37
C PRO A 120 -4.09 -8.07 23.65
N THR A 121 -2.98 -8.77 23.50
CA THR A 121 -2.11 -9.20 24.61
C THR A 121 -0.98 -8.22 24.92
N SER A 122 -0.83 -7.16 24.12
CA SER A 122 0.23 -6.16 24.30
C SER A 122 0.04 -5.40 25.61
N LYS A 123 1.09 -5.36 26.42
CA LYS A 123 1.14 -4.55 27.64
C LYS A 123 1.40 -3.06 27.37
N ALA A 124 1.63 -2.68 26.13
CA ALA A 124 1.87 -1.30 25.73
C ALA A 124 0.60 -0.44 25.80
N ILE A 125 -0.57 -1.04 25.72
CA ILE A 125 -1.84 -0.31 25.80
C ILE A 125 -2.58 -0.64 27.10
N LEU A 126 -2.94 0.44 27.81
CA LEU A 126 -3.90 0.42 28.87
C LEU A 126 -5.27 0.81 28.30
N TYR A 127 -6.15 -0.16 28.17
CA TYR A 127 -7.52 0.08 27.75
C TYR A 127 -8.48 -0.34 28.85
N LYS A 128 -9.35 0.58 29.26
CA LYS A 128 -10.38 0.27 30.23
C LYS A 128 -11.72 0.89 29.82
N HIS A 129 -12.69 0.03 29.62
CA HIS A 129 -14.08 0.44 29.47
C HIS A 129 -14.77 0.23 30.81
N ILE A 130 -15.08 1.31 31.54
CA ILE A 130 -15.80 1.23 32.79
C ILE A 130 -17.27 1.53 32.53
N THR A 131 -18.12 0.48 32.48
CA THR A 131 -19.55 0.63 32.49
C THR A 131 -20.00 0.88 33.95
N ARG A 132 -20.42 2.09 34.28
CA ARG A 132 -21.11 2.35 35.54
C ARG A 132 -22.60 2.14 35.34
N THR A 133 -23.12 1.06 35.94
CA THR A 133 -24.56 0.84 36.12
C THR A 133 -25.06 1.80 37.22
N GLY A 134 -25.65 2.91 36.82
CA GLY A 134 -26.28 3.84 37.77
C GLY A 134 -26.92 5.01 37.04
N LYS A 135 -28.02 5.55 37.58
CA LYS A 135 -28.67 6.76 37.06
C LYS A 135 -27.73 7.95 37.13
N GLY A 136 -26.86 8.09 36.13
CA GLY A 136 -25.84 9.12 36.06
C GLY A 136 -26.41 10.49 35.69
N LYS A 137 -25.88 11.56 36.28
CA LYS A 137 -26.11 12.94 35.85
C LYS A 137 -25.58 13.10 34.40
N ARG A 138 -26.32 13.82 33.55
CA ARG A 138 -25.89 14.22 32.21
C ARG A 138 -24.55 14.95 32.32
N GLN A 139 -23.53 14.45 31.63
CA GLN A 139 -22.23 15.08 31.53
C GLN A 139 -22.14 15.84 30.21
N HIS A 140 -21.59 17.05 30.26
CA HIS A 140 -21.35 17.84 29.07
C HIS A 140 -19.93 17.51 28.56
N THR A 141 -19.81 17.13 27.30
CA THR A 141 -18.54 16.91 26.63
C THR A 141 -18.30 18.00 25.58
N ASN A 142 -17.05 18.36 25.38
CA ASN A 142 -16.69 19.50 24.55
C ASN A 142 -15.77 19.11 23.39
N THR A 143 -15.46 17.84 23.23
CA THR A 143 -14.48 17.43 22.22
C THR A 143 -15.14 16.85 20.99
N TYR A 144 -14.53 17.08 19.83
CA TYR A 144 -14.96 16.48 18.58
C TYR A 144 -14.95 14.93 18.65
N LEU A 145 -13.95 14.36 19.33
CA LEU A 145 -13.86 12.92 19.54
C LEU A 145 -15.06 12.40 20.33
N ASP A 146 -15.48 13.07 21.39
CA ASP A 146 -16.63 12.65 22.18
C ASP A 146 -17.92 12.64 21.35
N ILE A 147 -18.06 13.63 20.46
CA ILE A 147 -19.18 13.70 19.52
C ILE A 147 -19.16 12.49 18.58
N VAL A 148 -18.00 12.21 17.98
CA VAL A 148 -17.80 11.07 17.07
C VAL A 148 -18.10 9.75 17.78
N LEU A 149 -17.53 9.53 18.97
CA LEU A 149 -17.75 8.32 19.75
C LEU A 149 -19.20 8.17 20.18
N SER A 150 -19.88 9.29 20.51
CA SER A 150 -21.30 9.29 20.88
C SER A 150 -22.20 8.91 19.70
N LEU A 151 -21.91 9.40 18.49
CA LEU A 151 -22.62 9.01 17.28
C LEU A 151 -22.45 7.51 16.98
N ILE A 152 -21.23 7.00 17.10
CA ILE A 152 -20.94 5.58 16.89
C ILE A 152 -21.63 4.72 17.93
N ARG A 153 -21.56 5.11 19.20
CA ARG A 153 -22.22 4.40 20.31
C ARG A 153 -23.73 4.42 20.16
N PHE A 154 -24.31 5.55 19.77
CA PHE A 154 -25.75 5.65 19.50
C PHE A 154 -26.19 4.61 18.45
N ASN A 155 -25.39 4.42 17.40
CA ASN A 155 -25.67 3.39 16.38
C ASN A 155 -25.64 1.97 16.95
N GLN A 156 -24.71 1.67 17.85
CA GLN A 156 -24.57 0.35 18.47
C GLN A 156 -25.73 0.04 19.44
N GLU A 157 -26.11 1.04 20.24
CA GLU A 157 -27.15 0.90 21.28
C GLU A 157 -28.59 0.99 20.73
N ASN A 158 -28.79 1.62 19.59
CA ASN A 158 -30.11 1.93 19.04
C ASN A 158 -30.28 1.40 17.60
N ARG A 159 -29.86 0.18 17.33
CA ARG A 159 -29.94 -0.44 15.97
C ARG A 159 -31.38 -0.53 15.44
N ASP A 160 -32.35 -0.72 16.32
CA ASP A 160 -33.77 -0.86 15.97
C ASP A 160 -34.53 0.47 16.03
N PHE A 161 -33.79 1.57 16.27
CA PHE A 161 -34.46 2.88 16.34
C PHE A 161 -34.77 3.37 14.93
N VAL A 162 -36.03 3.41 14.57
CA VAL A 162 -36.54 3.90 13.28
C VAL A 162 -37.73 4.81 13.48
N LEU A 163 -37.91 5.75 12.59
CA LEU A 163 -39.12 6.58 12.54
C LEU A 163 -40.12 6.02 11.53
N PHE A 164 -41.39 6.11 11.87
CA PHE A 164 -42.46 5.57 11.04
C PHE A 164 -43.29 6.70 10.44
N THR A 165 -43.69 6.49 9.19
CA THR A 165 -44.73 7.28 8.55
C THR A 165 -46.00 6.46 8.43
N VAL A 166 -47.13 7.13 8.39
CA VAL A 166 -48.45 6.48 8.24
C VAL A 166 -48.91 6.67 6.80
N LYS A 167 -48.88 5.63 6.00
CA LYS A 167 -49.50 5.61 4.68
C LYS A 167 -51.00 5.24 4.78
N ASN A 168 -51.82 6.01 4.12
CA ASN A 168 -53.22 5.68 3.97
C ASN A 168 -53.40 4.84 2.71
N LEU A 169 -54.04 3.68 2.87
CA LEU A 169 -54.29 2.72 1.81
C LEU A 169 -55.79 2.58 1.58
N HIS A 170 -56.22 2.52 0.32
CA HIS A 170 -57.64 2.34 -0.01
C HIS A 170 -58.06 0.87 -0.06
N ARG A 171 -57.12 -0.07 0.15
CA ARG A 171 -57.38 -1.52 0.15
C ARG A 171 -56.49 -2.20 1.21
N GLY A 172 -56.96 -3.32 1.76
CA GLY A 172 -56.19 -4.16 2.69
C GLY A 172 -56.84 -4.26 4.10
N ASN A 173 -56.28 -5.19 4.91
CA ASN A 173 -56.80 -5.53 6.25
C ASN A 173 -56.10 -4.78 7.39
N ASN A 174 -55.57 -3.58 7.15
CA ASN A 174 -54.90 -2.78 8.16
C ASN A 174 -55.91 -1.98 9.01
N LYS A 175 -55.43 -1.41 10.12
CA LYS A 175 -56.23 -0.56 10.99
C LYS A 175 -56.92 0.56 10.19
N ILE A 176 -58.30 0.70 10.37
CA ILE A 176 -59.08 1.70 9.67
C ILE A 176 -58.75 3.09 10.20
N ASN A 177 -58.58 4.04 9.30
CA ASN A 177 -58.52 5.46 9.60
C ASN A 177 -59.94 6.06 9.54
N TRP A 178 -60.66 5.96 10.61
CA TRP A 178 -62.08 6.42 10.66
C TRP A 178 -62.24 7.89 10.29
N THR A 179 -61.37 8.77 10.77
CA THR A 179 -61.42 10.20 10.42
C THR A 179 -61.39 10.42 8.92
N LYS A 180 -60.45 9.75 8.21
CA LYS A 180 -60.35 9.86 6.73
C LYS A 180 -61.46 9.06 6.02
N THR A 181 -61.89 7.95 6.55
CA THR A 181 -63.01 7.18 6.00
C THR A 181 -64.30 8.02 6.01
N ILE A 182 -64.62 8.64 7.14
CA ILE A 182 -65.85 9.49 7.30
C ILE A 182 -65.79 10.74 6.42
N SER A 183 -64.56 11.37 6.29
CA SER A 183 -64.44 12.61 5.52
C SER A 183 -64.40 12.40 4.00
N HIS A 184 -64.03 11.21 3.51
CA HIS A 184 -63.82 10.96 2.08
C HIS A 184 -64.70 9.87 1.48
N SER A 185 -65.51 9.20 2.29
CA SER A 185 -66.42 8.14 1.83
C SER A 185 -67.84 8.44 2.19
N SER A 186 -68.75 8.26 1.25
CA SER A 186 -70.17 8.37 1.52
C SER A 186 -70.63 7.19 2.37
N ALA A 187 -71.44 7.50 3.39
CA ALA A 187 -72.03 6.48 4.22
C ALA A 187 -73.37 5.96 3.60
N PHE A 188 -73.54 4.69 3.63
CA PHE A 188 -74.80 4.03 3.34
C PHE A 188 -75.59 3.87 4.66
N MET A 189 -76.74 4.52 4.78
CA MET A 189 -77.50 4.39 5.96
C MET A 189 -78.34 3.12 5.94
N GLN A 190 -78.20 2.28 6.95
CA GLN A 190 -79.06 1.10 7.14
C GLN A 190 -80.37 1.45 7.64
N GLY A 191 -81.37 0.54 7.55
CA GLY A 191 -82.75 0.75 8.03
C GLY A 191 -82.88 1.07 9.54
N ASN A 192 -81.79 0.76 10.31
CA ASN A 192 -81.68 1.09 11.74
C ASN A 192 -80.98 2.44 11.99
N GLY A 193 -80.67 3.19 10.96
CA GLY A 193 -79.95 4.46 11.05
C GLY A 193 -78.49 4.39 11.24
N ALA A 194 -77.85 3.19 11.23
CA ALA A 194 -76.41 3.03 11.37
C ALA A 194 -75.69 3.31 10.04
N PRO A 195 -74.64 4.11 10.03
CA PRO A 195 -73.83 4.37 8.83
C PRO A 195 -72.88 3.21 8.53
N VAL A 196 -72.89 2.69 7.29
CA VAL A 196 -71.92 1.72 6.79
C VAL A 196 -71.04 2.33 5.69
N TYR A 197 -69.78 2.21 5.83
CA TYR A 197 -68.81 2.70 4.87
C TYR A 197 -68.23 1.56 4.04
N LEU A 198 -68.52 1.52 2.75
CA LEU A 198 -68.03 0.48 1.83
C LEU A 198 -66.61 0.73 1.37
N LYS A 199 -66.17 1.98 1.33
CA LYS A 199 -64.79 2.38 0.96
C LYS A 199 -64.02 2.78 2.21
N LEU A 200 -63.29 1.84 2.80
CA LEU A 200 -62.52 2.07 4.00
C LEU A 200 -61.16 2.60 3.66
N VAL A 201 -60.70 3.65 4.34
CA VAL A 201 -59.30 4.11 4.28
C VAL A 201 -58.53 3.46 5.42
N ASN A 202 -57.59 2.59 5.09
CA ASN A 202 -56.74 1.90 6.05
C ASN A 202 -55.41 2.68 6.24
N LYS A 203 -54.85 2.60 7.43
CA LYS A 203 -53.55 3.16 7.75
C LYS A 203 -52.54 2.06 8.05
N LYS A 204 -51.41 2.11 7.36
CA LYS A 204 -50.26 1.23 7.58
C LYS A 204 -49.10 2.06 8.10
N ARG A 205 -48.50 1.61 9.20
CA ARG A 205 -47.22 2.14 9.64
C ARG A 205 -46.09 1.50 8.79
N ILE A 206 -45.31 2.32 8.17
CA ILE A 206 -44.11 1.90 7.42
C ILE A 206 -42.91 2.67 7.92
N VAL A 207 -41.75 2.07 7.86
CA VAL A 207 -40.49 2.76 8.18
C VAL A 207 -40.28 3.91 7.19
N ASN A 208 -39.94 5.07 7.72
CA ASN A 208 -39.67 6.25 6.91
C ASN A 208 -38.19 6.31 6.51
N TYR A 209 -37.84 5.76 5.36
CA TYR A 209 -36.49 5.80 4.83
C TYR A 209 -36.13 7.14 4.18
N GLU A 210 -37.07 8.04 4.02
CA GLU A 210 -36.86 9.41 3.53
C GLU A 210 -36.65 10.42 4.70
N GLU A 211 -36.48 9.90 5.93
CA GLU A 211 -36.32 10.74 7.10
C GLU A 211 -34.97 11.45 7.12
N GLU A 212 -35.01 12.76 6.97
CA GLU A 212 -33.85 13.60 6.77
C GLU A 212 -32.82 13.52 7.91
N LEU A 213 -33.27 13.38 9.16
CA LEU A 213 -32.36 13.22 10.30
C LEU A 213 -31.52 11.94 10.19
N PHE A 214 -32.12 10.83 9.79
CA PHE A 214 -31.44 9.58 9.60
C PHE A 214 -30.53 9.60 8.37
N ILE A 215 -30.95 10.24 7.28
CA ILE A 215 -30.12 10.46 6.09
C ILE A 215 -28.85 11.23 6.49
N ILE A 216 -29.00 12.34 7.20
CA ILE A 216 -27.86 13.14 7.70
C ILE A 216 -26.99 12.30 8.64
N TYR A 217 -27.59 11.60 9.58
CA TYR A 217 -26.90 10.76 10.55
C TYR A 217 -26.06 9.67 9.89
N TYR A 218 -26.67 8.85 9.03
CA TYR A 218 -25.92 7.80 8.31
C TYR A 218 -24.91 8.36 7.33
N SER A 219 -25.14 9.55 6.78
CA SER A 219 -24.15 10.26 5.95
C SER A 219 -22.94 10.69 6.77
N ILE A 220 -23.15 11.14 8.03
CA ILE A 220 -22.05 11.42 8.96
C ILE A 220 -21.28 10.13 9.28
N LEU A 221 -21.96 9.03 9.61
CA LEU A 221 -21.31 7.75 9.88
C LEU A 221 -20.51 7.25 8.67
N ASN A 222 -21.06 7.40 7.46
CA ASN A 222 -20.34 7.06 6.23
C ASN A 222 -19.08 7.90 6.04
N TYR A 223 -19.17 9.20 6.31
CA TYR A 223 -18.01 10.08 6.32
C TYR A 223 -16.96 9.65 7.34
N LEU A 224 -17.36 9.34 8.58
CA LEU A 224 -16.47 8.89 9.64
C LEU A 224 -15.80 7.55 9.30
N ASN A 225 -16.53 6.62 8.68
CA ASN A 225 -15.96 5.36 8.18
C ASN A 225 -14.94 5.62 7.06
N ALA A 226 -15.24 6.56 6.15
CA ALA A 226 -14.37 6.88 5.03
C ALA A 226 -13.11 7.62 5.47
N GLU A 227 -13.24 8.60 6.35
CA GLU A 227 -12.14 9.50 6.76
C GLU A 227 -11.26 8.88 7.85
N TYR A 228 -11.86 8.33 8.90
CA TYR A 228 -11.13 7.82 10.08
C TYR A 228 -11.08 6.29 10.15
N GLY A 229 -11.67 5.60 9.18
CA GLY A 229 -11.64 4.13 9.12
C GLY A 229 -12.47 3.43 10.21
N PHE A 230 -13.45 4.10 10.83
CA PHE A 230 -14.41 3.41 11.68
C PHE A 230 -15.22 2.40 10.85
N GLN A 231 -15.50 1.24 11.43
CA GLN A 231 -16.28 0.18 10.78
C GLN A 231 -17.69 0.15 11.34
N THR A 232 -18.36 1.30 11.32
CA THR A 232 -19.71 1.43 11.85
C THR A 232 -20.70 0.93 10.81
N PRO A 233 -21.63 0.01 11.14
CA PRO A 233 -22.63 -0.46 10.21
C PRO A 233 -23.59 0.68 9.82
N ILE A 234 -23.91 0.77 8.53
CA ILE A 234 -24.78 1.79 7.96
C ILE A 234 -25.99 1.11 7.37
N ASN A 235 -27.16 1.66 7.62
CA ASN A 235 -28.39 1.17 7.00
C ASN A 235 -28.47 1.65 5.55
N ILE A 236 -28.31 0.71 4.61
CA ILE A 236 -28.27 0.95 3.16
C ILE A 236 -29.61 1.39 2.54
N GLN A 237 -30.71 1.32 3.29
CA GLN A 237 -32.04 1.73 2.79
C GLN A 237 -32.21 3.26 2.80
N TYR A 238 -31.37 4.00 3.51
CA TYR A 238 -31.34 5.46 3.47
C TYR A 238 -30.43 5.96 2.35
N GLU A 239 -30.91 6.94 1.58
CA GLU A 239 -30.12 7.57 0.52
C GLU A 239 -29.08 8.53 1.14
N LEU A 240 -27.80 8.16 1.06
CA LEU A 240 -26.74 8.90 1.72
C LEU A 240 -26.32 10.15 0.95
N ILE A 241 -26.07 11.23 1.66
CA ILE A 241 -25.43 12.43 1.14
C ILE A 241 -23.92 12.17 1.08
N THR A 242 -23.32 12.15 -0.10
CA THR A 242 -21.92 11.80 -0.30
C THR A 242 -21.15 12.80 -1.17
N GLY A 243 -19.84 12.67 -1.25
CA GLY A 243 -19.00 13.42 -2.19
C GLY A 243 -19.07 14.94 -2.01
N LYS A 244 -19.27 15.67 -3.11
CA LYS A 244 -19.32 17.13 -3.12
C LYS A 244 -20.44 17.68 -2.26
N GLN A 245 -21.61 17.04 -2.28
CA GLN A 245 -22.77 17.45 -1.52
C GLN A 245 -22.52 17.37 -0.01
N PHE A 246 -21.88 16.32 0.48
CA PHE A 246 -21.52 16.22 1.90
C PHE A 246 -20.49 17.27 2.32
N LYS A 247 -19.55 17.63 1.42
CA LYS A 247 -18.60 18.73 1.68
C LYS A 247 -19.31 20.07 1.89
N GLU A 248 -20.39 20.34 1.18
CA GLU A 248 -21.21 21.54 1.42
C GLU A 248 -21.94 21.46 2.78
N TYR A 249 -22.36 20.27 3.20
CA TYR A 249 -22.91 20.08 4.54
C TYR A 249 -21.87 20.40 5.63
N LEU A 250 -20.62 20.00 5.46
CA LEU A 250 -19.53 20.33 6.39
C LEU A 250 -19.21 21.85 6.43
N LYS A 251 -19.43 22.57 5.34
CA LYS A 251 -19.21 24.03 5.30
C LYS A 251 -20.31 24.85 6.01
N GLY A 252 -21.37 24.23 6.49
CA GLY A 252 -22.42 24.88 7.27
C GLY A 252 -23.84 24.55 6.83
N MET A 253 -24.05 23.99 5.66
CA MET A 253 -25.36 23.59 5.16
C MET A 253 -26.01 22.53 6.08
N GLY A 254 -25.24 21.57 6.61
CA GLY A 254 -25.71 20.56 7.54
C GLY A 254 -26.30 21.16 8.83
N LYS A 255 -25.62 22.14 9.41
CA LYS A 255 -26.13 22.88 10.57
C LYS A 255 -27.45 23.59 10.26
N MET A 256 -27.52 24.28 9.14
CA MET A 256 -28.72 25.02 8.72
C MET A 256 -29.92 24.08 8.51
N ARG A 257 -29.70 22.94 7.81
CA ARG A 257 -30.76 21.94 7.58
C ARG A 257 -31.28 21.33 8.88
N LEU A 258 -30.36 20.96 9.78
CA LEU A 258 -30.76 20.43 11.09
C LEU A 258 -31.61 21.42 11.91
N MET A 259 -31.27 22.71 11.89
CA MET A 259 -32.09 23.72 12.55
C MET A 259 -33.51 23.78 11.97
N GLN A 260 -33.67 23.65 10.65
CA GLN A 260 -34.98 23.69 9.98
C GLN A 260 -35.86 22.48 10.33
N ILE A 261 -35.24 21.31 10.57
CA ILE A 261 -36.01 20.08 10.86
C ILE A 261 -36.24 19.80 12.35
N LYS A 262 -35.62 20.56 13.27
CA LYS A 262 -35.70 20.34 14.72
C LYS A 262 -37.12 20.15 15.23
N TYR A 263 -38.03 20.98 14.75
CA TYR A 263 -39.40 21.00 15.20
C TYR A 263 -40.27 19.78 14.80
N LYS A 264 -39.70 18.88 13.98
CA LYS A 264 -40.36 17.62 13.60
C LYS A 264 -40.23 16.54 14.67
N TYR A 265 -39.28 16.70 15.63
CA TYR A 265 -38.93 15.66 16.58
C TYR A 265 -39.40 15.99 17.99
N PHE A 266 -40.03 15.01 18.63
CA PHE A 266 -40.59 15.12 19.99
C PHE A 266 -40.12 13.99 20.91
N SER A 267 -39.48 12.92 20.37
CA SER A 267 -38.95 11.85 21.20
C SER A 267 -37.57 12.19 21.71
N ASP A 268 -37.27 11.84 22.96
CA ASP A 268 -35.95 12.09 23.58
C ASP A 268 -34.80 11.51 22.74
N LYS A 269 -34.99 10.30 22.17
CA LYS A 269 -33.97 9.67 21.32
C LYS A 269 -33.72 10.42 19.99
N ALA A 270 -34.79 10.93 19.37
CA ALA A 270 -34.65 11.71 18.14
C ALA A 270 -34.02 13.06 18.41
N LEU A 271 -34.35 13.71 19.52
CA LEU A 271 -33.74 14.97 19.95
C LEU A 271 -32.26 14.76 20.31
N GLN A 272 -31.93 13.68 21.01
CA GLN A 272 -30.56 13.31 21.32
C GLN A 272 -29.74 13.08 20.03
N LEU A 273 -30.31 12.35 19.05
CA LEU A 273 -29.66 12.13 17.75
C LEU A 273 -29.46 13.46 17.01
N TRP A 274 -30.48 14.30 17.02
CA TRP A 274 -30.43 15.63 16.42
C TRP A 274 -29.32 16.49 17.07
N ASP A 275 -29.22 16.53 18.40
CA ASP A 275 -28.21 17.29 19.14
C ASP A 275 -26.80 16.81 18.77
N MET A 276 -26.56 15.49 18.67
CA MET A 276 -25.28 14.94 18.27
C MET A 276 -24.90 15.29 16.82
N CYS A 277 -25.84 15.17 15.87
CA CYS A 277 -25.62 15.54 14.48
C CYS A 277 -25.36 17.05 14.33
N TYR A 278 -26.09 17.88 15.09
CA TYR A 278 -25.91 19.32 15.09
C TYR A 278 -24.51 19.70 15.61
N ALA A 279 -24.08 19.08 16.72
CA ALA A 279 -22.79 19.31 17.30
C ALA A 279 -21.66 18.88 16.38
N PHE A 280 -21.83 17.81 15.63
CA PHE A 280 -20.85 17.37 14.63
C PHE A 280 -20.56 18.47 13.60
N PHE A 281 -21.60 19.13 13.05
CA PHE A 281 -21.40 20.22 12.10
C PHE A 281 -20.97 21.54 12.75
N GLU A 282 -21.26 21.76 14.03
CA GLU A 282 -20.87 22.97 14.74
C GLU A 282 -19.43 22.92 15.31
N ASN A 283 -18.88 21.73 15.46
CA ASN A 283 -17.51 21.44 15.98
C ASN A 283 -17.17 21.98 17.39
N SER A 284 -18.12 22.59 18.08
CA SER A 284 -17.84 23.25 19.37
C SER A 284 -19.01 23.30 20.34
N TYR A 285 -20.08 22.57 20.07
CA TYR A 285 -21.29 22.62 20.88
C TYR A 285 -21.16 21.71 22.12
N ARG A 286 -21.62 22.20 23.27
CA ARG A 286 -21.68 21.42 24.50
C ARG A 286 -22.88 20.50 24.48
N ILE A 287 -22.64 19.20 24.38
CA ILE A 287 -23.71 18.21 24.39
C ILE A 287 -23.84 17.59 25.77
N ALA A 288 -25.08 17.44 26.22
CA ALA A 288 -25.38 16.60 27.37
C ALA A 288 -25.41 15.13 26.91
N ILE A 289 -24.37 14.38 27.16
CA ILE A 289 -24.28 12.95 26.88
C ILE A 289 -24.56 12.19 28.19
N ASN A 290 -25.36 11.12 28.10
CA ASN A 290 -25.47 10.15 29.19
C ASN A 290 -24.17 9.32 29.22
N ALA A 291 -23.12 9.86 29.85
CA ALA A 291 -21.87 9.14 30.00
C ALA A 291 -21.97 8.13 31.15
N HIS A 292 -22.46 6.94 30.84
CA HIS A 292 -22.42 5.80 31.76
C HIS A 292 -21.12 5.01 31.69
N ALA A 293 -20.26 5.31 30.71
CA ALA A 293 -18.99 4.63 30.50
C ALA A 293 -17.85 5.63 30.51
N GLN A 294 -16.88 5.40 31.37
CA GLN A 294 -15.58 6.06 31.32
C GLN A 294 -14.67 5.16 30.48
N GLU A 295 -14.27 5.66 29.31
CA GLU A 295 -13.35 4.97 28.44
C GLU A 295 -12.01 5.72 28.49
N TYR A 296 -10.93 4.97 28.66
CA TYR A 296 -9.61 5.52 28.42
C TYR A 296 -8.80 4.55 27.55
N ILE A 297 -8.01 5.09 26.68
CA ILE A 297 -7.02 4.38 25.91
C ILE A 297 -5.73 5.15 25.97
N LEU A 298 -4.72 4.55 26.59
CA LEU A 298 -3.41 5.13 26.81
C LEU A 298 -2.36 4.11 26.37
N ALA A 299 -1.45 4.53 25.52
CA ALA A 299 -0.29 3.75 25.14
C ALA A 299 0.90 4.21 26.00
N LYS A 300 1.45 3.29 26.76
CA LYS A 300 2.77 3.44 27.39
C LYS A 300 3.82 3.04 26.37
N ASN A 301 4.86 3.83 26.20
CA ASN A 301 5.89 3.60 25.18
C ASN A 301 5.27 3.60 23.78
N PHE A 302 4.82 4.74 23.33
CA PHE A 302 4.16 4.90 22.02
C PHE A 302 5.09 4.52 20.83
N ASN A 303 6.41 4.45 21.05
CA ASN A 303 7.35 3.87 20.08
C ASN A 303 6.90 2.49 19.60
N ILE A 304 6.38 1.61 20.47
CA ILE A 304 5.87 0.30 20.09
C ILE A 304 4.67 0.40 19.12
N VAL A 305 3.83 1.40 19.32
CA VAL A 305 2.71 1.66 18.41
C VAL A 305 3.21 2.20 17.09
N PHE A 306 4.22 3.09 17.12
CA PHE A 306 4.84 3.60 15.89
C PHE A 306 5.55 2.49 15.09
N GLU A 307 6.31 1.63 15.74
CA GLU A 307 6.91 0.43 15.15
C GLU A 307 5.84 -0.44 14.46
N ALA A 308 4.73 -0.71 15.15
CA ALA A 308 3.63 -1.48 14.57
C ALA A 308 2.95 -0.79 13.38
N MET A 309 2.87 0.55 13.38
CA MET A 309 2.39 1.30 12.21
C MET A 309 3.34 1.12 11.02
N ILE A 310 4.63 1.20 11.23
CA ILE A 310 5.65 1.03 10.18
C ILE A 310 5.64 -0.41 9.67
N ASP A 311 5.52 -1.41 10.54
CA ASP A 311 5.40 -2.81 10.14
C ASP A 311 4.19 -3.05 9.23
N ASP A 312 3.05 -2.54 9.61
CA ASP A 312 1.82 -2.70 8.83
C ASP A 312 1.90 -1.97 7.46
N LEU A 313 2.57 -0.81 7.42
CA LEU A 313 2.64 0.05 6.25
C LEU A 313 3.84 -0.20 5.34
N ILE A 314 4.92 -0.80 5.83
CA ILE A 314 6.17 -1.00 5.09
C ILE A 314 6.69 -2.42 5.26
N GLY A 315 6.72 -2.93 6.48
CA GLY A 315 7.21 -4.25 6.84
C GLY A 315 6.29 -5.40 6.44
N THR A 316 6.66 -6.58 6.88
CA THR A 316 5.83 -7.78 6.92
C THR A 316 5.39 -8.01 8.36
N PRO A 317 4.11 -8.32 8.62
CA PRO A 317 3.65 -8.59 9.98
C PRO A 317 4.50 -9.69 10.66
N HIS A 318 4.83 -9.52 11.91
CA HIS A 318 5.66 -10.48 12.65
C HIS A 318 5.08 -11.90 12.68
N THR A 319 3.77 -12.05 12.55
CA THR A 319 3.10 -13.35 12.43
C THR A 319 3.49 -14.13 11.19
N ASP A 320 3.92 -13.43 10.14
CA ASP A 320 4.25 -13.99 8.83
C ASP A 320 5.77 -14.19 8.66
N ILE A 321 6.55 -13.79 9.67
CA ILE A 321 8.01 -13.97 9.72
C ILE A 321 8.33 -15.24 10.50
N PRO A 322 9.30 -16.08 10.06
CA PRO A 322 9.74 -17.24 10.80
C PRO A 322 10.15 -16.90 12.24
N LYS A 323 9.69 -17.68 13.21
CA LYS A 323 9.95 -17.42 14.64
C LYS A 323 11.43 -17.25 14.96
N GLY A 324 12.30 -18.11 14.40
CA GLY A 324 13.74 -18.04 14.64
C GLY A 324 14.42 -16.79 14.03
N LEU A 325 13.75 -16.07 13.13
CA LEU A 325 14.22 -14.85 12.53
C LEU A 325 13.68 -13.60 13.25
N ALA A 326 12.41 -13.64 13.65
CA ALA A 326 11.77 -12.54 14.37
C ALA A 326 12.23 -12.44 15.83
N ASP A 327 12.36 -13.62 16.52
CA ASP A 327 12.72 -13.70 17.94
C ASP A 327 13.99 -14.55 18.09
N GLN A 328 15.14 -13.90 18.08
CA GLN A 328 16.42 -14.60 18.20
C GLN A 328 16.71 -15.01 19.65
N LYS A 329 17.46 -16.11 19.81
CA LYS A 329 17.78 -16.69 21.13
C LYS A 329 18.53 -15.74 22.07
N ASP A 330 19.23 -14.73 21.51
CA ASP A 330 19.96 -13.70 22.28
C ASP A 330 19.07 -12.50 22.71
N GLY A 331 17.76 -12.60 22.47
CA GLY A 331 16.79 -11.56 22.82
C GLY A 331 16.79 -10.33 21.91
N LYS A 332 17.58 -10.34 20.85
CA LYS A 332 17.60 -9.25 19.86
C LYS A 332 16.50 -9.49 18.83
N ARG A 333 15.64 -8.52 18.70
CA ARG A 333 14.53 -8.52 17.75
C ARG A 333 14.81 -7.48 16.67
N VAL A 334 14.61 -7.88 15.42
CA VAL A 334 14.59 -6.95 14.29
C VAL A 334 13.26 -6.20 14.31
N ASP A 335 13.27 -4.87 14.26
CA ASP A 335 12.04 -4.08 14.33
C ASP A 335 11.20 -4.25 13.06
N HIS A 336 11.81 -4.16 11.89
CA HIS A 336 11.12 -4.31 10.61
C HIS A 336 11.86 -5.25 9.67
N LEU A 337 11.13 -6.16 9.09
CA LEU A 337 11.64 -7.09 8.09
C LEU A 337 10.62 -7.27 6.97
N TYR A 338 11.08 -7.30 5.74
CA TYR A 338 10.26 -7.73 4.61
C TYR A 338 11.13 -8.31 3.51
N THR A 339 10.53 -9.11 2.64
CA THR A 339 11.14 -9.59 1.42
C THR A 339 10.75 -8.71 0.25
N ASP A 340 11.70 -8.42 -0.62
CA ASP A 340 11.49 -7.75 -1.90
C ASP A 340 12.59 -8.16 -2.86
N LEU A 341 12.46 -7.79 -4.13
CA LEU A 341 13.43 -8.10 -5.16
C LEU A 341 14.83 -7.66 -4.76
N ALA A 342 15.81 -8.50 -5.03
CA ALA A 342 17.22 -8.16 -4.85
C ALA A 342 17.60 -6.89 -5.63
N LEU A 343 18.60 -6.18 -5.14
CA LEU A 343 19.08 -4.96 -5.81
C LEU A 343 19.61 -5.24 -7.23
N THR A 344 20.14 -6.43 -7.45
CA THR A 344 20.65 -6.93 -8.72
C THR A 344 19.56 -7.47 -9.65
N SER A 345 18.35 -7.71 -9.12
CA SER A 345 17.24 -8.27 -9.90
C SER A 345 16.65 -7.27 -10.88
N ASN A 346 16.25 -7.80 -12.00
CA ASN A 346 15.50 -7.12 -13.03
C ASN A 346 13.99 -7.31 -12.78
N ASP A 347 13.20 -6.26 -13.01
CA ASP A 347 11.76 -6.26 -12.77
C ASP A 347 10.99 -7.20 -13.75
N ALA A 348 11.60 -7.58 -14.86
CA ALA A 348 10.98 -8.43 -15.89
C ALA A 348 11.11 -9.94 -15.62
N GLN A 349 11.99 -10.35 -14.72
CA GLN A 349 12.15 -11.75 -14.37
C GLN A 349 11.90 -11.90 -12.87
N ALA A 350 10.97 -12.75 -12.50
CA ALA A 350 10.69 -13.13 -11.11
C ALA A 350 11.91 -13.84 -10.55
N SER A 351 12.93 -13.09 -10.19
CA SER A 351 14.15 -13.61 -9.63
C SER A 351 14.27 -13.17 -8.19
N ARG A 352 14.97 -13.71 -7.43
CA ARG A 352 15.46 -13.52 -6.08
C ARG A 352 14.85 -12.38 -5.30
N GLU A 353 14.22 -12.75 -4.24
CA GLU A 353 13.90 -11.88 -3.13
C GLU A 353 15.02 -11.94 -2.08
N VAL A 354 15.29 -10.79 -1.46
CA VAL A 354 16.19 -10.66 -0.32
C VAL A 354 15.49 -9.99 0.84
N TYR A 355 16.01 -10.14 2.04
CA TYR A 355 15.51 -9.45 3.20
C TYR A 355 15.98 -8.00 3.21
N TYR A 356 15.00 -7.12 3.40
CA TYR A 356 15.21 -5.71 3.76
C TYR A 356 15.00 -5.58 5.26
N ILE A 357 15.96 -4.97 5.93
CA ILE A 357 16.02 -4.90 7.39
C ILE A 357 15.90 -3.44 7.81
N GLY A 358 14.95 -3.15 8.67
CA GLY A 358 14.69 -1.78 9.11
C GLY A 358 14.55 -1.65 10.61
N ASP A 359 14.70 -0.41 11.05
CA ASP A 359 14.48 0.02 12.42
C ASP A 359 13.75 1.36 12.39
N SER A 360 12.74 1.53 13.22
CA SER A 360 12.01 2.79 13.31
C SER A 360 12.36 3.55 14.56
N LYS A 361 12.60 4.85 14.40
CA LYS A 361 12.96 5.75 15.48
C LYS A 361 11.87 6.78 15.72
N TYR A 362 11.29 6.69 16.89
CA TYR A 362 10.25 7.59 17.35
C TYR A 362 10.86 8.70 18.22
N TYR A 363 11.25 9.80 17.57
CA TYR A 363 11.88 10.95 18.20
C TYR A 363 11.04 12.23 18.06
N LYS A 364 11.44 13.30 18.76
CA LYS A 364 10.97 14.65 18.48
C LYS A 364 11.39 15.08 17.09
N ASN A 365 10.64 15.98 16.48
CA ASN A 365 10.91 16.41 15.11
C ASN A 365 12.31 17.02 14.98
N GLY A 366 13.14 16.41 14.12
CA GLY A 366 14.52 16.88 13.84
C GLY A 366 15.61 16.34 14.77
N HIS A 367 15.30 15.37 15.65
CA HIS A 367 16.31 14.75 16.51
C HIS A 367 17.21 13.77 15.73
N PRO A 368 18.55 13.86 15.82
CA PRO A 368 19.48 13.01 15.08
C PRO A 368 19.55 11.57 15.62
N LEU A 369 19.94 10.63 14.75
CA LEU A 369 20.26 9.27 15.15
C LEU A 369 21.57 9.16 15.92
N THR A 370 21.63 8.22 16.86
CA THR A 370 22.84 7.92 17.63
C THR A 370 23.68 6.87 16.93
N SER A 371 25.00 6.91 17.09
CA SER A 371 25.95 5.91 16.59
C SER A 371 25.62 4.49 17.09
N GLU A 372 25.15 4.38 18.32
CA GLU A 372 24.74 3.10 18.94
C GLU A 372 23.61 2.42 18.17
N SER A 373 22.63 3.18 17.66
CA SER A 373 21.53 2.67 16.84
C SER A 373 22.06 2.07 15.54
N ILE A 374 23.03 2.71 14.90
CA ILE A 374 23.66 2.24 13.66
C ILE A 374 24.37 0.90 13.89
N TYR A 375 25.16 0.77 14.97
CA TYR A 375 25.84 -0.49 15.29
C TYR A 375 24.86 -1.63 15.60
N LYS A 376 23.75 -1.35 16.28
CA LYS A 376 22.69 -2.34 16.51
C LYS A 376 22.10 -2.84 15.19
N GLN A 377 21.84 -1.96 14.25
CA GLN A 377 21.28 -2.31 12.95
C GLN A 377 22.18 -3.27 12.17
N TYR A 378 23.48 -3.02 12.16
CA TYR A 378 24.43 -3.97 11.54
C TYR A 378 24.46 -5.33 12.24
N THR A 379 24.31 -5.36 13.56
CA THR A 379 24.20 -6.62 14.29
C THR A 379 22.94 -7.40 13.86
N TYR A 380 21.81 -6.71 13.69
CA TYR A 380 20.59 -7.35 13.22
C TYR A 380 20.73 -7.92 11.81
N ALA A 381 21.35 -7.19 10.91
CA ALA A 381 21.61 -7.67 9.56
C ALA A 381 22.47 -8.95 9.56
N ARG A 382 23.54 -8.98 10.32
CA ARG A 382 24.39 -10.18 10.47
C ARG A 382 23.62 -11.36 11.09
N ASN A 383 22.74 -11.10 12.01
CA ASN A 383 21.90 -12.15 12.61
C ASN A 383 20.92 -12.75 11.60
N VAL A 384 20.34 -11.93 10.71
CA VAL A 384 19.48 -12.40 9.61
C VAL A 384 20.26 -13.27 8.64
N ILE A 385 21.46 -12.85 8.26
CA ILE A 385 22.36 -13.63 7.40
C ILE A 385 22.69 -14.96 8.08
N GLN A 386 23.09 -14.94 9.34
CA GLN A 386 23.44 -16.14 10.08
C GLN A 386 22.26 -17.12 10.24
N TRP A 387 21.06 -16.58 10.46
CA TRP A 387 19.86 -17.40 10.49
C TRP A 387 19.65 -18.12 9.15
N ASN A 388 19.79 -17.39 8.02
CA ASN A 388 19.68 -17.95 6.68
C ASN A 388 20.70 -19.06 6.44
N ILE A 389 21.95 -18.81 6.77
CA ILE A 389 23.02 -19.83 6.67
C ILE A 389 22.64 -21.07 7.49
N ASN A 390 22.26 -20.89 8.74
CA ASN A 390 21.92 -21.99 9.62
C ASN A 390 20.68 -22.79 9.16
N LEU A 391 19.75 -22.14 8.47
CA LEU A 391 18.56 -22.81 7.92
C LEU A 391 18.93 -23.88 6.88
N PHE A 392 19.97 -23.62 6.07
CA PHE A 392 20.37 -24.50 4.96
C PHE A 392 21.57 -25.41 5.27
N LEU A 393 22.48 -24.96 6.11
CA LEU A 393 23.72 -25.69 6.40
C LEU A 393 23.68 -26.54 7.68
N SER A 394 22.81 -26.24 8.63
CA SER A 394 22.79 -27.01 9.87
C SER A 394 22.11 -28.36 9.71
N ASP A 395 22.68 -29.39 10.37
CA ASP A 395 22.10 -30.71 10.48
C ASP A 395 20.86 -30.67 11.37
N ASP A 396 19.75 -31.22 10.87
CA ASP A 396 18.46 -31.22 11.56
C ASP A 396 18.38 -32.29 12.65
N THR A 397 19.38 -33.13 12.81
CA THR A 397 19.40 -34.23 13.83
C THR A 397 19.33 -33.70 15.26
N ALA A 398 19.79 -32.47 15.49
CA ALA A 398 19.78 -31.82 16.80
C ALA A 398 18.43 -31.18 17.19
N PHE A 399 17.42 -31.17 16.29
CA PHE A 399 16.12 -30.55 16.51
C PHE A 399 15.04 -31.61 16.78
N ASP A 400 14.00 -31.24 17.52
CA ASP A 400 12.82 -32.08 17.70
C ASP A 400 11.99 -32.22 16.41
N ASP A 401 10.99 -33.09 16.40
CA ASP A 401 10.20 -33.36 15.18
C ASP A 401 9.34 -32.18 14.73
N GLU A 402 8.90 -31.31 15.63
CA GLU A 402 8.12 -30.12 15.32
C GLU A 402 9.01 -29.03 14.71
N ASP A 403 10.17 -28.79 15.31
CA ASP A 403 11.17 -27.88 14.80
C ASP A 403 11.70 -28.30 13.42
N ARG A 404 11.92 -29.61 13.21
CA ARG A 404 12.32 -30.14 11.89
C ARG A 404 11.27 -29.86 10.81
N LYS A 405 9.98 -30.05 11.12
CA LYS A 405 8.88 -29.76 10.18
C LYS A 405 8.80 -28.27 9.88
N ASN A 406 8.94 -27.42 10.89
CA ASN A 406 8.94 -25.97 10.71
C ASN A 406 10.13 -25.52 9.85
N ARG A 407 11.33 -26.04 10.11
CA ARG A 407 12.54 -25.74 9.32
C ARG A 407 12.43 -26.23 7.88
N ALA A 408 11.84 -27.42 7.65
CA ALA A 408 11.60 -27.92 6.29
C ALA A 408 10.63 -27.00 5.52
N LYS A 409 9.57 -26.55 6.17
CA LYS A 409 8.62 -25.59 5.60
C LYS A 409 9.29 -24.23 5.34
N ASP A 410 10.11 -23.76 6.25
CA ASP A 410 10.85 -22.52 6.09
C ASP A 410 11.84 -22.62 4.92
N ARG A 411 12.57 -23.73 4.79
CA ARG A 411 13.46 -23.99 3.64
C ARG A 411 12.71 -23.96 2.32
N GLU A 412 11.53 -24.55 2.26
CA GLU A 412 10.72 -24.52 1.05
C GLU A 412 10.22 -23.11 0.74
N SER A 413 9.73 -22.37 1.75
CA SER A 413 9.22 -21.01 1.62
C SER A 413 10.30 -19.99 1.28
N PHE A 414 11.54 -20.21 1.76
CA PHE A 414 12.67 -19.28 1.59
C PHE A 414 13.74 -19.80 0.63
N ARG A 415 13.44 -20.82 -0.16
CA ARG A 415 14.36 -21.42 -1.11
C ARG A 415 14.98 -20.43 -2.08
N ASP A 416 14.20 -19.41 -2.47
CA ASP A 416 14.62 -18.39 -3.43
C ASP A 416 15.19 -17.12 -2.75
N ILE A 417 15.17 -17.05 -1.41
CA ILE A 417 15.62 -15.88 -0.63
C ILE A 417 17.02 -16.13 -0.03
N HIS A 418 17.80 -16.97 -0.58
CA HIS A 418 19.07 -17.28 0.01
C HIS A 418 20.27 -16.90 -0.74
N LEU A 419 21.31 -17.20 0.00
CA LEU A 419 22.66 -17.24 -0.44
C LEU A 419 22.74 -18.01 -1.74
N GLN A 420 23.39 -17.46 -2.73
CA GLN A 420 23.76 -18.23 -3.89
C GLN A 420 24.86 -19.19 -3.51
N ASP A 421 24.54 -20.43 -3.56
CA ASP A 421 25.51 -21.49 -3.61
C ASP A 421 25.96 -21.69 -5.06
N THR A 422 26.75 -20.77 -5.56
CA THR A 422 27.49 -20.99 -6.79
C THR A 422 28.95 -21.05 -6.38
N GLY A 423 29.58 -22.18 -6.50
CA GLY A 423 30.91 -22.47 -6.01
C GLY A 423 32.05 -21.53 -6.46
N ALA A 424 31.72 -20.47 -7.17
CA ALA A 424 32.69 -19.50 -7.68
C ALA A 424 32.77 -18.18 -6.90
N THR A 425 31.70 -17.80 -6.19
CA THR A 425 31.65 -16.60 -5.35
C THR A 425 30.89 -16.90 -4.09
N GLU A 426 31.01 -16.09 -3.04
CA GLU A 426 30.14 -16.23 -1.86
C GLU A 426 28.66 -16.02 -2.20
N GLY A 427 28.36 -15.43 -3.35
CA GLY A 427 27.02 -15.35 -3.92
C GLY A 427 26.03 -14.55 -3.11
N TYR A 428 26.46 -13.74 -2.18
CA TYR A 428 25.60 -12.91 -1.35
C TYR A 428 25.17 -11.67 -2.09
N ASP A 429 23.89 -11.40 -2.01
CA ASP A 429 23.36 -10.12 -2.42
C ASP A 429 23.62 -9.07 -1.34
N VAL A 430 23.62 -7.81 -1.73
CA VAL A 430 23.74 -6.69 -0.79
C VAL A 430 22.52 -6.67 0.12
N ILE A 431 22.75 -6.61 1.42
CA ILE A 431 21.68 -6.55 2.41
C ILE A 431 21.26 -5.09 2.63
N PRO A 432 20.08 -4.68 2.17
CA PRO A 432 19.58 -3.34 2.38
C PRO A 432 19.10 -3.14 3.82
N ASN A 433 19.61 -2.08 4.45
CA ASN A 433 19.17 -1.64 5.76
C ASN A 433 18.65 -0.22 5.70
N PHE A 434 17.66 0.08 6.52
CA PHE A 434 17.08 1.41 6.58
C PHE A 434 16.68 1.81 8.00
N PHE A 435 16.80 3.10 8.29
CA PHE A 435 16.15 3.74 9.42
C PHE A 435 14.98 4.58 8.94
N ILE A 436 13.91 4.58 9.73
CA ILE A 436 12.74 5.42 9.50
C ILE A 436 12.50 6.29 10.73
N SER A 437 12.53 7.60 10.54
CA SER A 437 12.16 8.58 11.57
C SER A 437 10.86 9.28 11.21
N GLY A 438 10.06 9.63 12.22
CA GLY A 438 8.85 10.43 12.02
C GLY A 438 9.19 11.91 11.89
N PHE A 439 8.57 12.61 10.93
CA PHE A 439 8.61 14.07 10.85
C PHE A 439 7.21 14.65 10.63
N VAL A 440 7.05 15.93 10.90
CA VAL A 440 5.82 16.67 10.67
C VAL A 440 6.15 17.91 9.82
N TYR A 441 5.36 18.17 8.77
CA TYR A 441 5.46 19.42 8.00
C TYR A 441 4.94 20.61 8.82
N ASP A 442 5.53 21.78 8.64
CA ASP A 442 5.11 22.99 9.33
C ASP A 442 3.67 23.44 8.97
N ASP A 443 3.17 23.07 7.82
CA ASP A 443 1.78 23.29 7.39
C ASP A 443 0.84 22.09 7.66
N HIS A 444 1.29 21.10 8.41
CA HIS A 444 0.56 19.88 8.78
C HIS A 444 -0.09 19.11 7.61
N ARG A 445 0.47 19.24 6.40
CA ARG A 445 -0.04 18.56 5.23
C ARG A 445 0.26 17.06 5.24
N TYR A 446 -0.67 16.26 4.71
CA TYR A 446 -0.57 14.79 4.69
C TYR A 446 -1.33 14.16 3.50
N ASN A 447 -1.40 14.82 2.36
CA ASN A 447 -2.13 14.32 1.20
C ASN A 447 -1.40 13.18 0.49
N ALA A 448 -2.15 12.23 -0.10
CA ALA A 448 -1.58 11.06 -0.78
C ALA A 448 -0.66 11.39 -1.97
N GLY A 449 -0.81 12.57 -2.59
CA GLY A 449 0.02 13.06 -3.70
C GLY A 449 1.35 13.70 -3.28
N GLU A 450 1.58 13.90 -1.97
CA GLU A 450 2.74 14.61 -1.47
C GLU A 450 3.92 13.67 -1.17
N LYS A 451 5.09 14.28 -0.95
CA LYS A 451 6.31 13.57 -0.53
C LYS A 451 6.19 13.19 0.96
N ASN A 452 5.40 12.15 1.25
CA ASN A 452 5.22 11.64 2.61
C ASN A 452 6.38 10.75 3.09
N ILE A 453 7.35 10.51 2.23
CA ILE A 453 8.64 9.93 2.57
C ILE A 453 9.72 10.73 1.87
N ARG A 454 10.81 11.00 2.57
CA ARG A 454 11.97 11.73 2.05
C ARG A 454 13.25 11.15 2.60
N LYS A 455 14.36 11.40 1.92
CA LYS A 455 15.70 11.13 2.44
C LYS A 455 15.95 11.98 3.68
N HIS A 456 16.58 11.40 4.69
CA HIS A 456 17.07 12.17 5.82
C HIS A 456 18.40 12.84 5.46
N TYR A 457 18.48 14.14 5.63
CA TYR A 457 19.67 14.93 5.33
C TYR A 457 20.33 15.42 6.62
N ASN A 458 21.66 15.33 6.67
CA ASN A 458 22.44 15.93 7.77
C ASN A 458 22.43 17.46 7.68
N GLY A 459 23.03 18.11 8.69
CA GLY A 459 23.13 19.57 8.73
C GLY A 459 23.89 20.22 7.56
N ASN A 460 24.65 19.41 6.79
CA ASN A 460 25.37 19.83 5.60
C ASN A 460 24.58 19.62 4.29
N GLY A 461 23.34 19.13 4.37
CA GLY A 461 22.50 18.86 3.22
C GLY A 461 22.84 17.56 2.47
N GLU A 462 23.60 16.65 3.08
CA GLU A 462 23.94 15.35 2.51
C GLU A 462 22.97 14.27 3.01
N HIS A 463 22.58 13.35 2.13
CA HIS A 463 21.76 12.21 2.52
C HIS A 463 22.55 11.30 3.46
N CYS A 464 21.96 11.00 4.62
CA CYS A 464 22.56 10.13 5.61
C CYS A 464 22.53 8.68 5.13
N THR A 465 23.64 8.25 4.57
CA THR A 465 23.89 6.86 4.16
C THR A 465 25.21 6.41 4.73
N THR A 466 25.22 5.24 5.32
CA THR A 466 26.44 4.63 5.88
C THR A 466 26.67 3.29 5.20
N VAL A 467 27.91 3.06 4.79
CA VAL A 467 28.37 1.78 4.25
C VAL A 467 29.32 1.15 5.25
N SER A 468 29.09 -0.09 5.60
CA SER A 468 30.01 -0.89 6.38
C SER A 468 30.38 -2.13 5.58
N TYR A 469 31.65 -2.31 5.35
CA TYR A 469 32.18 -3.51 4.68
C TYR A 469 33.48 -3.94 5.37
N GLN A 470 33.71 -5.24 5.37
CA GLN A 470 34.95 -5.80 5.87
C GLN A 470 36.06 -5.65 4.84
N PHE A 471 35.71 -5.78 3.56
CA PHE A 471 36.63 -5.64 2.42
C PHE A 471 36.11 -4.56 1.48
N PRO A 472 36.77 -3.40 1.39
CA PRO A 472 36.26 -2.24 0.67
C PRO A 472 36.06 -2.44 -0.83
N ASP A 473 36.66 -3.46 -1.41
CA ASP A 473 36.55 -3.81 -2.83
C ASP A 473 35.58 -4.96 -3.14
N ARG A 474 34.87 -5.46 -2.12
CA ARG A 474 33.87 -6.54 -2.23
C ARG A 474 32.46 -6.03 -1.99
N LEU A 475 31.76 -5.71 -3.07
CA LEU A 475 30.36 -5.28 -2.97
C LEU A 475 29.42 -6.43 -2.61
N PHE A 476 29.60 -7.58 -3.27
CA PHE A 476 28.74 -8.76 -3.09
C PHE A 476 29.31 -9.71 -2.03
N ASP A 477 29.47 -9.19 -0.83
CA ASP A 477 29.99 -9.92 0.31
C ASP A 477 28.95 -9.87 1.42
N ARG A 478 28.76 -10.97 2.17
CA ARG A 478 27.80 -11.04 3.29
C ARG A 478 28.04 -10.01 4.37
N ASP A 479 29.26 -9.51 4.49
CA ASP A 479 29.65 -8.50 5.48
C ASP A 479 29.52 -7.06 4.93
N THR A 480 29.12 -6.90 3.67
CA THR A 480 28.84 -5.59 3.07
C THR A 480 27.39 -5.18 3.34
N LEU A 481 27.22 -4.15 4.13
CA LEU A 481 25.92 -3.66 4.57
C LEU A 481 25.74 -2.20 4.20
N PHE A 482 24.62 -1.88 3.58
CA PHE A 482 24.22 -0.51 3.25
C PHE A 482 23.07 -0.08 4.16
N LEU A 483 23.23 1.07 4.77
CA LEU A 483 22.24 1.68 5.66
C LEU A 483 21.85 3.06 5.17
N SER A 484 20.57 3.25 4.86
CA SER A 484 19.99 4.54 4.44
C SER A 484 18.99 5.03 5.46
N GLN A 485 18.91 6.35 5.65
CA GLN A 485 18.01 6.98 6.60
C GLN A 485 16.89 7.73 5.86
N TYR A 486 15.66 7.55 6.34
CA TYR A 486 14.46 8.15 5.76
C TYR A 486 13.60 8.82 6.82
N ASP A 487 12.95 9.89 6.44
CA ASP A 487 11.90 10.51 7.23
C ASP A 487 10.54 10.23 6.62
N VAL A 488 9.58 9.77 7.43
CA VAL A 488 8.19 9.59 7.03
C VAL A 488 7.31 10.65 7.67
N ASN A 489 6.36 11.18 6.90
CA ASN A 489 5.37 12.09 7.44
C ASN A 489 4.47 11.37 8.44
N PHE A 490 4.67 11.67 9.71
CA PHE A 490 3.96 11.03 10.82
C PHE A 490 2.44 11.18 10.71
N LEU A 491 1.95 12.33 10.28
CA LEU A 491 0.52 12.57 10.12
C LEU A 491 -0.07 11.65 9.04
N TYR A 492 0.65 11.45 7.94
CA TYR A 492 0.22 10.55 6.88
C TYR A 492 0.25 9.08 7.30
N VAL A 493 1.31 8.66 7.99
CA VAL A 493 1.43 7.30 8.55
C VAL A 493 0.29 7.01 9.52
N LEU A 494 0.06 7.91 10.45
CA LEU A 494 -1.02 7.81 11.42
C LEU A 494 -2.40 7.75 10.75
N PHE A 495 -2.65 8.64 9.79
CA PHE A 495 -3.87 8.69 9.00
C PHE A 495 -4.12 7.39 8.23
N LEU A 496 -3.11 6.89 7.52
CA LEU A 496 -3.22 5.68 6.72
C LEU A 496 -3.45 4.43 7.59
N TYR A 497 -2.76 4.35 8.72
CA TYR A 497 -2.93 3.29 9.71
C TYR A 497 -4.31 3.33 10.37
N ALA A 498 -4.75 4.51 10.81
CA ALA A 498 -6.05 4.71 11.44
C ALA A 498 -7.22 4.36 10.53
N ARG A 499 -7.16 4.73 9.25
CA ARG A 499 -8.19 4.37 8.23
C ARG A 499 -8.25 2.88 7.94
N ASN A 500 -7.14 2.20 8.05
CA ASN A 500 -7.01 0.75 7.90
C ASN A 500 -7.60 0.18 6.58
N LYS A 501 -7.41 0.89 5.47
CA LYS A 501 -7.87 0.45 4.14
C LYS A 501 -6.77 -0.33 3.42
N ALA A 502 -7.01 -1.61 3.15
CA ALA A 502 -6.02 -2.53 2.59
C ALA A 502 -5.40 -2.04 1.27
N ASN A 503 -6.21 -1.53 0.34
CA ASN A 503 -5.72 -1.04 -0.96
C ASN A 503 -4.78 0.18 -0.83
N GLU A 504 -5.13 1.15 0.02
CA GLU A 504 -4.32 2.35 0.24
C GLU A 504 -2.98 1.98 0.89
N LYS A 505 -3.00 1.06 1.87
CA LYS A 505 -1.79 0.53 2.51
C LYS A 505 -0.90 -0.22 1.52
N ALA A 506 -1.47 -1.09 0.68
CA ALA A 506 -0.72 -1.85 -0.31
C ALA A 506 -0.05 -0.94 -1.35
N GLN A 507 -0.74 0.09 -1.84
CA GLN A 507 -0.15 1.07 -2.76
C GLN A 507 1.00 1.84 -2.11
N TRP A 508 0.82 2.29 -0.86
CA TRP A 508 1.87 2.96 -0.11
C TRP A 508 3.08 2.05 0.11
N LYS A 509 2.84 0.81 0.53
CA LYS A 509 3.87 -0.20 0.78
C LYS A 509 4.75 -0.41 -0.46
N ARG A 510 4.16 -0.63 -1.63
CA ARG A 510 4.90 -0.78 -2.89
C ARG A 510 5.74 0.47 -3.18
N LYS A 511 5.11 1.65 -3.14
CA LYS A 511 5.80 2.92 -3.41
C LYS A 511 7.02 3.14 -2.52
N VAL A 512 6.91 2.86 -1.22
CA VAL A 512 8.01 3.05 -0.27
C VAL A 512 9.14 2.05 -0.52
N ARG A 513 8.80 0.78 -0.74
CA ARG A 513 9.78 -0.27 -1.04
C ARG A 513 10.54 0.02 -2.33
N ASP A 514 9.85 0.48 -3.37
CA ASP A 514 10.48 0.91 -4.62
C ASP A 514 11.44 2.09 -4.42
N ILE A 515 11.07 3.07 -3.58
CA ILE A 515 11.94 4.19 -3.23
C ILE A 515 13.22 3.68 -2.56
N PHE A 516 13.10 2.82 -1.53
CA PHE A 516 14.26 2.28 -0.82
C PHE A 516 15.20 1.52 -1.77
N ARG A 517 14.64 0.62 -2.58
CA ARG A 517 15.40 -0.18 -3.54
C ARG A 517 16.16 0.69 -4.54
N ASN A 518 15.48 1.64 -5.16
CA ASN A 518 16.09 2.49 -6.18
C ASN A 518 17.13 3.44 -5.60
N GLU A 519 16.91 3.98 -4.42
CA GLU A 519 17.87 4.88 -3.79
C GLU A 519 19.15 4.16 -3.33
N ILE A 520 19.03 2.93 -2.83
CA ILE A 520 20.21 2.12 -2.49
C ILE A 520 21.00 1.80 -3.76
N ARG A 521 20.32 1.45 -4.86
CA ARG A 521 20.95 1.27 -6.17
C ARG A 521 21.73 2.50 -6.61
N GLU A 522 21.16 3.70 -6.47
CA GLU A 522 21.84 4.95 -6.78
C GLU A 522 23.12 5.17 -5.94
N VAL A 523 23.06 4.86 -4.64
CA VAL A 523 24.20 4.98 -3.73
C VAL A 523 25.31 4.01 -4.14
N ILE A 524 24.95 2.76 -4.45
CA ILE A 524 25.91 1.76 -4.92
C ILE A 524 26.58 2.22 -6.22
N GLN A 525 25.81 2.72 -7.18
CA GLN A 525 26.33 3.19 -8.46
C GLN A 525 27.23 4.44 -8.36
N LYS A 526 27.13 5.18 -7.25
CA LYS A 526 28.09 6.28 -6.96
C LYS A 526 29.46 5.77 -6.49
N ASN A 527 29.52 4.59 -5.91
CA ASN A 527 30.75 4.01 -5.36
C ASN A 527 31.37 2.93 -6.25
N TYR A 528 30.53 2.29 -7.08
CA TYR A 528 30.91 1.19 -7.96
C TYR A 528 30.45 1.41 -9.39
N CYS A 529 31.28 1.05 -10.33
CA CYS A 529 30.88 0.84 -11.72
C CYS A 529 30.50 -0.63 -11.90
N ILE A 530 29.24 -0.88 -12.27
CA ILE A 530 28.72 -2.24 -12.47
C ILE A 530 28.79 -2.59 -13.95
N TYR A 531 29.25 -3.80 -14.24
CA TYR A 531 29.38 -4.36 -15.57
C TYR A 531 28.60 -5.66 -15.68
N ALA A 532 27.90 -5.82 -16.79
CA ALA A 532 27.44 -7.13 -17.24
C ALA A 532 28.63 -7.84 -17.92
N MET A 533 28.77 -9.15 -17.73
CA MET A 533 29.79 -9.90 -18.41
C MET A 533 29.37 -11.32 -18.75
N ARG A 534 29.85 -11.84 -19.86
CA ARG A 534 29.61 -13.18 -20.38
C ARG A 534 30.91 -13.79 -20.85
N ALA A 535 31.11 -15.08 -20.56
CA ALA A 535 32.25 -15.81 -21.09
C ALA A 535 32.19 -15.88 -22.63
N LYS A 536 33.38 -15.68 -23.29
CA LYS A 536 33.51 -15.83 -24.72
C LYS A 536 33.36 -17.30 -25.13
N LEU A 537 33.15 -17.55 -26.41
CA LEU A 537 33.06 -18.90 -26.96
C LEU A 537 34.36 -19.68 -26.65
N GLY A 538 34.17 -20.85 -26.02
CA GLY A 538 35.30 -21.71 -25.61
C GLY A 538 35.88 -21.43 -24.24
N VAL A 539 35.39 -20.43 -23.52
CA VAL A 539 35.72 -20.14 -22.12
C VAL A 539 34.64 -20.68 -21.20
N ASP A 540 35.02 -21.54 -20.27
CA ASP A 540 34.17 -21.96 -19.17
C ASP A 540 34.24 -20.89 -18.07
N GLY A 541 33.16 -20.09 -17.96
CA GLY A 541 33.13 -18.98 -17.02
C GLY A 541 33.12 -19.43 -15.56
N GLU A 542 32.52 -20.58 -15.21
CA GLU A 542 32.53 -21.11 -13.84
C GLU A 542 33.92 -21.59 -13.47
N LEU A 543 34.60 -22.30 -14.34
CA LEU A 543 35.99 -22.75 -14.13
C LEU A 543 36.94 -21.55 -14.01
N TYR A 544 36.71 -20.49 -14.80
CA TYR A 544 37.45 -19.25 -14.70
C TYR A 544 37.31 -18.63 -13.32
N MET A 545 36.07 -18.49 -12.83
CA MET A 545 35.78 -17.93 -11.50
C MET A 545 36.38 -18.76 -10.37
N GLN A 546 36.39 -20.09 -10.48
CA GLN A 546 37.03 -20.96 -9.52
C GLN A 546 38.56 -20.75 -9.48
N LYS A 547 39.19 -20.64 -10.63
CA LYS A 547 40.64 -20.39 -10.73
C LYS A 547 41.05 -19.02 -10.19
N HIS A 548 40.21 -18.02 -10.42
CA HIS A 548 40.45 -16.63 -10.02
C HIS A 548 39.62 -16.23 -8.77
N PHE A 549 39.25 -17.22 -7.94
CA PHE A 549 38.37 -17.01 -6.81
C PHE A 549 38.81 -15.87 -5.90
N TYR A 550 40.09 -15.79 -5.56
CA TYR A 550 40.63 -14.75 -4.68
C TYR A 550 40.41 -13.34 -5.21
N GLU A 551 40.45 -13.16 -6.51
CA GLU A 551 40.31 -11.87 -7.19
C GLU A 551 38.85 -11.51 -7.44
N MET A 552 38.01 -12.52 -7.68
CA MET A 552 36.60 -12.36 -8.09
C MET A 552 35.61 -12.40 -6.91
N ASN A 553 36.02 -12.99 -5.79
CA ASN A 553 35.17 -13.12 -4.63
C ASN A 553 34.67 -11.75 -4.14
N GLY A 554 33.36 -11.63 -3.95
CA GLY A 554 32.68 -10.39 -3.55
C GLY A 554 32.64 -9.29 -4.61
N ARG A 555 33.25 -9.46 -5.78
CA ARG A 555 33.20 -8.53 -6.92
C ARG A 555 32.24 -8.97 -8.00
N VAL A 556 32.00 -10.27 -8.09
CA VAL A 556 31.16 -10.88 -9.12
C VAL A 556 29.92 -11.46 -8.45
N PHE A 557 28.77 -11.21 -9.05
CA PHE A 557 27.50 -11.75 -8.64
C PHE A 557 26.79 -12.36 -9.85
N LYS A 558 26.18 -13.54 -9.68
CA LYS A 558 25.37 -14.20 -10.70
C LYS A 558 23.91 -13.81 -10.47
N PRO A 559 23.38 -12.80 -11.19
CA PRO A 559 22.05 -12.24 -10.91
C PRO A 559 20.90 -13.17 -11.27
N TYR A 560 21.13 -14.24 -12.06
CA TYR A 560 20.08 -15.13 -12.56
C TYR A 560 20.40 -16.58 -12.25
N GLY A 561 19.48 -17.24 -11.53
CA GLY A 561 19.71 -18.47 -10.79
C GLY A 561 20.04 -19.71 -11.53
N GLU A 562 19.28 -20.22 -12.46
CA GLU A 562 19.44 -21.62 -12.93
C GLU A 562 20.19 -21.78 -14.25
N ASP A 563 20.37 -20.74 -15.01
CA ASP A 563 21.05 -20.81 -16.30
C ASP A 563 22.55 -20.66 -16.17
N ARG A 564 23.23 -21.71 -16.49
CA ARG A 564 24.69 -21.87 -16.40
C ARG A 564 25.48 -21.10 -17.47
N GLU A 565 24.82 -20.57 -18.47
CA GLU A 565 25.41 -19.62 -19.40
C GLU A 565 25.23 -18.18 -18.89
N VAL A 566 25.93 -17.74 -18.35
CA VAL A 566 26.68 -17.09 -17.40
C VAL A 566 26.81 -15.57 -17.62
N TYR A 567 25.79 -14.83 -17.18
CA TYR A 567 25.91 -13.38 -17.05
C TYR A 567 26.22 -13.02 -15.60
N PHE A 568 27.45 -12.58 -15.36
CA PHE A 568 27.88 -12.08 -14.06
C PHE A 568 27.76 -10.57 -14.03
N ALA A 569 27.31 -9.99 -12.91
CA ALA A 569 27.47 -8.58 -12.64
C ALA A 569 28.82 -8.39 -11.92
N TYR A 570 29.75 -7.69 -12.54
CA TYR A 570 31.04 -7.35 -11.96
C TYR A 570 31.01 -5.95 -11.39
N ALA A 571 31.29 -5.80 -10.09
CA ALA A 571 31.38 -4.51 -9.41
C ALA A 571 32.83 -4.03 -9.31
N ARG A 572 33.16 -2.94 -10.00
CA ARG A 572 34.45 -2.29 -9.95
C ARG A 572 34.40 -1.05 -9.06
N PRO A 573 35.15 -0.98 -7.95
CA PRO A 573 35.17 0.18 -7.07
C PRO A 573 35.78 1.40 -7.78
N LEU A 574 35.11 2.57 -7.64
CA LEU A 574 35.54 3.79 -8.31
C LEU A 574 36.78 4.42 -7.66
N ASP A 575 36.95 4.25 -6.37
CA ASP A 575 38.13 4.72 -5.60
C ASP A 575 39.41 3.93 -5.91
N LYS A 576 39.27 2.68 -6.38
CA LYS A 576 40.38 1.80 -6.77
C LYS A 576 40.50 1.57 -8.28
N TRP A 577 40.05 2.54 -9.06
CA TRP A 577 39.96 2.40 -10.50
C TRP A 577 41.31 2.01 -11.18
N THR A 578 42.36 2.69 -10.79
CA THR A 578 43.71 2.45 -11.34
C THR A 578 44.30 1.11 -10.90
N GLU A 579 44.06 0.71 -9.65
CA GLU A 579 44.56 -0.56 -9.10
C GLU A 579 43.93 -1.76 -9.78
N THR A 580 42.64 -1.64 -10.16
CA THR A 580 41.85 -2.71 -10.77
C THR A 580 41.93 -2.74 -12.31
N GLU A 581 42.67 -1.82 -12.94
CA GLU A 581 42.75 -1.70 -14.41
C GLU A 581 43.40 -2.94 -15.07
N GLY A 582 44.49 -3.48 -14.49
CA GLY A 582 45.15 -4.68 -15.00
C GLY A 582 44.21 -5.88 -15.02
N GLN A 583 43.57 -6.18 -13.91
CA GLN A 583 42.59 -7.28 -13.79
C GLN A 583 41.41 -7.10 -14.73
N PHE A 584 40.91 -5.89 -14.86
CA PHE A 584 39.79 -5.60 -15.74
C PHE A 584 40.15 -5.80 -17.22
N ASN A 585 41.36 -5.52 -17.61
CA ASN A 585 41.83 -5.77 -18.96
C ASN A 585 42.10 -7.27 -19.24
N GLU A 586 42.53 -8.04 -18.25
CA GLU A 586 42.61 -9.51 -18.34
C GLU A 586 41.20 -10.12 -18.49
N LEU A 587 40.21 -9.69 -17.68
CA LEU A 587 38.81 -10.14 -17.82
C LEU A 587 38.26 -9.90 -19.22
N LYS A 588 38.61 -8.81 -19.90
CA LYS A 588 38.15 -8.53 -21.27
C LYS A 588 38.70 -9.50 -22.32
N GLN A 589 39.80 -10.20 -22.01
CA GLN A 589 40.33 -11.22 -22.92
C GLN A 589 39.41 -12.43 -22.98
N ASP A 590 38.84 -12.84 -21.85
CA ASP A 590 38.07 -14.05 -21.71
C ASP A 590 36.54 -13.79 -21.64
N PHE A 591 36.15 -12.56 -21.40
CA PHE A 591 34.71 -12.17 -21.26
C PHE A 591 34.36 -11.01 -22.18
N ILE A 592 33.12 -11.04 -22.68
CA ILE A 592 32.39 -9.89 -23.23
C ILE A 592 31.88 -9.07 -22.03
N ILE A 593 32.29 -7.80 -21.95
CA ILE A 593 31.99 -6.96 -20.80
C ILE A 593 31.42 -5.62 -21.28
N ASP A 594 30.28 -5.21 -20.75
CA ASP A 594 29.74 -3.88 -20.99
C ASP A 594 29.20 -3.26 -19.70
N LYS A 595 29.14 -1.93 -19.67
CA LYS A 595 28.66 -1.19 -18.50
C LYS A 595 27.16 -1.43 -18.31
N CYS A 596 26.80 -1.84 -17.11
CA CYS A 596 25.41 -2.15 -16.76
C CYS A 596 25.01 -1.44 -15.46
N ASN A 597 23.86 -0.82 -15.43
CA ASN A 597 23.33 -0.28 -14.19
C ASN A 597 22.67 -1.40 -13.37
N MET A 598 22.79 -1.31 -12.05
CA MET A 598 22.18 -2.25 -11.13
C MET A 598 20.65 -2.35 -11.37
N GLY A 599 20.12 -3.57 -11.43
CA GLY A 599 18.71 -3.81 -11.75
C GLY A 599 18.36 -3.72 -13.25
N LYS A 600 19.34 -3.49 -14.12
CA LYS A 600 19.17 -3.68 -15.55
C LYS A 600 19.46 -5.13 -15.90
N ASP A 601 18.83 -5.59 -16.97
CA ASP A 601 19.04 -6.93 -17.52
C ASP A 601 20.41 -7.02 -18.17
N PRO A 602 21.37 -7.81 -17.62
CA PRO A 602 22.68 -7.97 -18.21
C PRO A 602 22.64 -8.54 -19.63
N GLU A 603 21.68 -9.43 -19.91
CA GLU A 603 21.50 -10.04 -21.21
C GLU A 603 21.18 -9.00 -22.28
N LYS A 604 20.26 -8.08 -21.97
CA LYS A 604 19.92 -6.99 -22.88
C LYS A 604 21.05 -6.00 -23.10
N VAL A 605 21.82 -5.75 -22.04
CA VAL A 605 22.99 -4.86 -22.13
C VAL A 605 24.07 -5.48 -23.00
N LEU A 606 24.33 -6.78 -22.86
CA LEU A 606 25.39 -7.48 -23.61
C LEU A 606 24.98 -7.84 -25.03
N LYS A 607 23.66 -7.88 -25.35
CA LYS A 607 23.17 -8.29 -26.65
C LYS A 607 23.91 -7.66 -27.85
N PRO A 608 24.11 -6.32 -27.93
CA PRO A 608 24.83 -5.71 -29.05
C PRO A 608 26.30 -6.17 -29.17
N ALA A 609 26.97 -6.32 -28.01
CA ALA A 609 28.37 -6.72 -27.99
C ALA A 609 28.56 -8.21 -28.33
N VAL A 610 27.62 -9.05 -27.88
CA VAL A 610 27.58 -10.48 -28.22
C VAL A 610 27.32 -10.67 -29.72
N GLU A 611 26.44 -9.85 -30.30
CA GLU A 611 26.15 -9.86 -31.73
C GLU A 611 27.38 -9.51 -32.58
N GLN A 612 28.16 -8.51 -32.17
CA GLN A 612 29.40 -8.12 -32.83
C GLN A 612 30.50 -9.19 -32.76
N GLU A 613 30.60 -9.91 -31.66
CA GLU A 613 31.65 -10.92 -31.47
C GLU A 613 31.31 -12.25 -32.13
N MET A 614 30.00 -12.51 -32.31
CA MET A 614 29.52 -13.68 -33.02
C MET A 614 29.42 -13.45 -34.54
N GLU A 615 30.23 -12.61 -35.18
CA GLU A 615 30.24 -12.34 -36.63
C GLU A 615 30.48 -13.55 -37.54
N GLN A 616 30.16 -14.76 -37.12
CA GLN A 616 30.07 -15.94 -37.92
C GLN A 616 28.63 -16.47 -37.98
N PRO A 617 28.21 -17.31 -38.92
CA PRO A 617 26.82 -17.46 -39.43
C PRO A 617 25.77 -17.99 -38.48
N LEU A 618 26.04 -18.09 -37.20
CA LEU A 618 25.06 -18.30 -36.12
C LEU A 618 24.47 -16.98 -35.57
N ASN A 619 24.57 -15.92 -36.24
CA ASN A 619 24.74 -14.53 -35.83
C ASN A 619 23.53 -13.68 -36.05
N SER A 620 22.45 -13.99 -35.49
CA SER A 620 21.36 -13.02 -35.54
C SER A 620 20.76 -12.85 -34.12
N PRO A 621 20.16 -11.70 -33.81
CA PRO A 621 19.25 -11.51 -32.68
C PRO A 621 18.25 -12.64 -32.53
N GLN A 622 17.95 -13.28 -33.65
CA GLN A 622 17.17 -14.50 -33.84
C GLN A 622 17.63 -15.65 -32.96
N TRP A 623 18.93 -15.85 -32.80
CA TRP A 623 19.49 -16.93 -31.97
C TRP A 623 19.18 -16.74 -30.49
N LEU A 624 19.31 -15.54 -29.97
CA LEU A 624 19.00 -15.27 -28.55
C LEU A 624 17.53 -15.52 -28.24
N THR A 625 16.62 -15.10 -29.12
CA THR A 625 15.20 -15.31 -28.96
C THR A 625 14.82 -16.79 -29.09
N VAL A 626 15.38 -17.50 -30.08
CA VAL A 626 15.15 -18.94 -30.25
C VAL A 626 15.70 -19.71 -29.06
N HIS A 627 16.91 -19.40 -28.62
CA HIS A 627 17.52 -20.05 -27.47
C HIS A 627 16.74 -19.80 -26.18
N TYR A 628 16.19 -18.59 -25.99
CA TYR A 628 15.30 -18.26 -24.90
C TYR A 628 14.03 -19.12 -24.91
N LEU A 629 13.45 -19.38 -26.07
CA LEU A 629 12.27 -20.22 -26.25
C LEU A 629 12.59 -21.71 -26.04
N GLU A 630 13.75 -22.18 -26.49
CA GLU A 630 14.20 -23.56 -26.30
C GLU A 630 14.40 -23.95 -24.82
N ARG A 631 14.69 -22.99 -23.95
CA ARG A 631 14.89 -23.24 -22.52
C ARG A 631 13.63 -23.59 -21.76
N ASP A 632 12.50 -23.07 -22.23
CA ASP A 632 11.20 -23.38 -21.63
C ASP A 632 10.14 -23.47 -22.73
N LEU A 633 9.93 -24.67 -23.19
CA LEU A 633 8.98 -24.97 -24.25
C LEU A 633 7.51 -24.72 -23.87
N SER A 634 7.21 -24.56 -22.59
CA SER A 634 5.86 -24.24 -22.10
C SER A 634 5.49 -22.75 -22.24
N ARG A 635 6.42 -21.88 -22.59
CA ARG A 635 6.18 -20.43 -22.73
C ARG A 635 5.09 -20.15 -23.76
N GLY A 636 4.13 -19.34 -23.33
CA GLY A 636 2.99 -18.97 -24.15
C GLY A 636 3.34 -17.88 -25.17
N ILE A 637 2.74 -17.98 -26.35
CA ILE A 637 2.86 -17.03 -27.44
C ILE A 637 1.46 -16.65 -27.91
N LEU A 638 1.17 -15.35 -27.87
CA LEU A 638 -0.06 -14.78 -28.40
C LEU A 638 0.14 -14.47 -29.90
N VAL A 639 -0.79 -14.89 -30.72
CA VAL A 639 -0.84 -14.54 -32.15
C VAL A 639 -2.00 -13.57 -32.36
N GLY A 640 -1.67 -12.31 -32.56
CA GLY A 640 -2.60 -11.18 -32.64
C GLY A 640 -2.66 -10.56 -34.04
N TYR A 641 -3.79 -9.94 -34.36
CA TYR A 641 -4.05 -9.32 -35.66
C TYR A 641 -4.08 -7.78 -35.55
N TYR A 642 -3.44 -7.11 -36.50
CA TYR A 642 -3.58 -5.67 -36.67
C TYR A 642 -4.29 -5.31 -37.98
N LYS A 643 -5.25 -4.39 -37.90
CA LYS A 643 -6.18 -4.10 -39.02
C LYS A 643 -5.57 -3.20 -40.10
N SER A 644 -4.65 -2.31 -39.77
CA SER A 644 -4.12 -1.30 -40.66
C SER A 644 -2.74 -0.83 -40.22
N GLU A 645 -2.03 -0.16 -41.12
CA GLU A 645 -0.75 0.50 -40.82
C GLU A 645 -0.88 1.57 -39.71
N GLU A 646 -2.03 2.21 -39.56
CA GLU A 646 -2.30 3.17 -38.47
C GLU A 646 -2.42 2.47 -37.12
N HIS A 647 -3.09 1.30 -37.11
CA HIS A 647 -3.16 0.47 -35.91
C HIS A 647 -1.76 -0.04 -35.53
N LEU A 648 -0.95 -0.44 -36.48
CA LEU A 648 0.42 -0.85 -36.22
C LEU A 648 1.26 0.32 -35.66
N LYS A 649 1.17 1.52 -36.22
CA LYS A 649 1.85 2.70 -35.71
C LYS A 649 1.44 3.04 -34.25
N TRP A 650 0.16 2.89 -33.94
CA TRP A 650 -0.31 3.05 -32.58
C TRP A 650 0.32 2.01 -31.63
N ILE A 651 0.35 0.72 -32.02
CA ILE A 651 1.01 -0.35 -31.27
C ILE A 651 2.50 -0.04 -31.06
N LEU A 652 3.18 0.49 -32.07
CA LEU A 652 4.60 0.83 -32.07
C LEU A 652 4.96 2.11 -31.30
N GLY A 653 4.01 2.69 -30.58
CA GLY A 653 4.30 3.82 -29.68
C GLY A 653 3.95 5.19 -30.21
N ASN A 654 3.29 5.32 -31.35
CA ASN A 654 2.71 6.60 -31.81
C ASN A 654 1.38 6.92 -31.09
N ASN A 655 1.27 6.45 -29.83
CA ASN A 655 0.17 6.77 -28.94
C ASN A 655 0.60 7.87 -27.95
N ASP A 656 -0.35 8.46 -27.25
CA ASP A 656 -0.12 9.60 -26.33
C ASP A 656 0.91 9.33 -25.21
N ARG A 657 1.33 8.07 -25.04
CA ARG A 657 2.29 7.66 -24.01
C ARG A 657 3.61 7.13 -24.54
N GLY A 658 3.80 7.04 -25.84
CA GLY A 658 5.02 6.52 -26.44
C GLY A 658 5.37 5.10 -26.02
N SER A 659 4.38 4.25 -25.73
CA SER A 659 4.59 2.89 -25.23
C SER A 659 4.23 1.85 -26.29
N LEU A 660 5.03 0.79 -26.40
CA LEU A 660 4.74 -0.37 -27.25
C LEU A 660 3.67 -1.22 -26.56
N VAL A 661 2.46 -1.30 -27.11
CA VAL A 661 1.34 -2.01 -26.49
C VAL A 661 0.45 -2.70 -27.51
N TYR A 662 -0.08 -3.87 -27.15
CA TYR A 662 -1.14 -4.56 -27.89
C TYR A 662 -2.31 -4.87 -26.97
N ASN A 663 -3.53 -4.69 -27.44
CA ASN A 663 -4.73 -4.93 -26.66
C ASN A 663 -5.59 -6.04 -27.27
N VAL A 664 -6.18 -6.84 -26.40
CA VAL A 664 -7.21 -7.81 -26.76
C VAL A 664 -8.51 -7.47 -26.04
N ARG A 665 -9.63 -7.63 -26.75
CA ARG A 665 -10.95 -7.38 -26.17
C ARG A 665 -11.34 -8.56 -25.28
N LEU A 666 -11.84 -8.26 -24.08
CA LEU A 666 -12.40 -9.23 -23.17
C LEU A 666 -13.91 -9.39 -23.42
N LYS A 667 -14.42 -10.62 -23.37
CA LYS A 667 -15.88 -10.86 -23.37
C LYS A 667 -16.51 -10.34 -22.09
N LEU A 668 -17.69 -9.76 -22.20
CA LEU A 668 -18.36 -9.03 -21.11
C LEU A 668 -19.07 -9.93 -20.11
N LYS A 669 -19.45 -11.15 -20.50
CA LYS A 669 -20.15 -12.11 -19.66
C LYS A 669 -19.27 -13.32 -19.40
N GLU A 670 -18.98 -13.60 -18.13
CA GLU A 670 -18.27 -14.81 -17.72
C GLU A 670 -19.00 -16.09 -18.17
N ASP A 671 -20.34 -16.03 -18.33
CA ASP A 671 -21.18 -17.15 -18.78
C ASP A 671 -21.08 -17.45 -20.27
N GLU A 672 -20.62 -16.52 -21.09
CA GLU A 672 -20.40 -16.75 -22.54
C GLU A 672 -18.99 -17.30 -22.83
N ALA A 673 -18.10 -17.27 -21.86
CA ALA A 673 -16.76 -17.87 -21.95
C ALA A 673 -16.81 -19.37 -21.62
N ARG A 674 -17.71 -20.15 -22.23
CA ARG A 674 -17.79 -21.60 -22.01
C ARG A 674 -16.49 -22.36 -22.29
N ASP A 675 -15.54 -21.75 -22.99
CA ASP A 675 -14.21 -22.31 -23.27
C ASP A 675 -13.07 -21.55 -22.57
N GLY A 676 -13.35 -20.62 -21.65
CA GLY A 676 -12.32 -19.83 -20.93
C GLY A 676 -11.54 -18.85 -21.81
N ALA A 677 -11.69 -18.90 -23.13
CA ALA A 677 -11.06 -17.98 -24.05
C ALA A 677 -11.65 -16.56 -23.88
N HIS A 678 -10.78 -15.54 -23.84
CA HIS A 678 -11.14 -14.11 -23.75
C HIS A 678 -11.52 -13.56 -22.36
N SER A 679 -11.27 -14.29 -21.27
CA SER A 679 -11.31 -13.73 -19.94
C SER A 679 -9.94 -13.16 -19.53
N ALA A 680 -9.90 -12.18 -18.60
CA ALA A 680 -8.65 -11.69 -18.05
C ALA A 680 -7.82 -12.81 -17.39
N TYR A 681 -8.49 -13.70 -16.67
CA TYR A 681 -7.88 -14.89 -16.05
C TYR A 681 -7.26 -15.84 -17.07
N PHE A 682 -7.91 -16.03 -18.23
CA PHE A 682 -7.36 -16.85 -19.31
C PHE A 682 -6.03 -16.30 -19.80
N TYR A 683 -5.94 -14.98 -20.07
CA TYR A 683 -4.70 -14.35 -20.55
C TYR A 683 -3.60 -14.35 -19.50
N GLU A 684 -3.94 -14.13 -18.24
CA GLU A 684 -2.99 -14.22 -17.12
C GLU A 684 -2.41 -15.62 -16.95
N LYS A 685 -3.24 -16.65 -17.15
CA LYS A 685 -2.83 -18.05 -16.99
C LYS A 685 -1.95 -18.57 -18.14
N GLN A 686 -2.03 -17.98 -19.33
CA GLN A 686 -1.28 -18.45 -20.51
C GLN A 686 0.22 -18.17 -20.45
N ASN A 687 0.69 -17.40 -19.45
CA ASN A 687 2.09 -17.06 -19.29
C ASN A 687 2.73 -16.58 -20.61
N ILE A 688 2.14 -15.53 -21.22
CA ILE A 688 2.52 -15.03 -22.53
C ILE A 688 3.86 -14.30 -22.45
N HIS A 689 4.85 -14.78 -23.17
CA HIS A 689 6.19 -14.18 -23.25
C HIS A 689 6.42 -13.42 -24.55
N PHE A 690 5.73 -13.81 -25.62
CA PHE A 690 5.85 -13.18 -26.94
C PHE A 690 4.49 -12.92 -27.56
N VAL A 691 4.42 -11.90 -28.40
CA VAL A 691 3.28 -11.61 -29.26
C VAL A 691 3.75 -11.58 -30.70
N ILE A 692 3.11 -12.37 -31.54
CA ILE A 692 3.28 -12.34 -33.00
C ILE A 692 2.10 -11.57 -33.58
N LEU A 693 2.39 -10.41 -34.19
CA LEU A 693 1.37 -9.61 -34.87
C LEU A 693 1.41 -9.82 -36.39
N TYR A 694 0.27 -10.06 -36.96
CA TYR A 694 0.10 -10.25 -38.40
C TYR A 694 -1.07 -9.45 -38.95
N THR A 695 -1.11 -9.25 -40.29
CA THR A 695 -2.21 -8.63 -41.03
C THR A 695 -2.64 -9.54 -42.16
N ASP A 696 -3.68 -9.17 -42.88
CA ASP A 696 -4.16 -9.94 -44.04
C ASP A 696 -3.07 -10.14 -45.10
N GLY A 697 -2.96 -11.39 -45.61
CA GLY A 697 -1.91 -11.74 -46.54
C GLY A 697 -0.52 -11.95 -45.92
N ALA A 698 -0.36 -11.94 -44.62
CA ALA A 698 0.91 -12.17 -43.94
C ALA A 698 1.52 -13.56 -44.27
N GLU A 699 0.69 -14.56 -44.56
CA GLU A 699 1.11 -15.91 -44.96
C GLU A 699 1.85 -15.93 -46.30
N GLU A 700 1.47 -15.02 -47.22
CA GLU A 700 2.05 -14.90 -48.55
C GLU A 700 3.19 -13.88 -48.58
N THR A 701 3.05 -12.81 -47.83
CA THR A 701 3.97 -11.65 -47.85
C THR A 701 5.08 -11.76 -46.84
N GLY A 702 4.96 -12.62 -45.83
CA GLY A 702 5.88 -12.75 -44.71
C GLY A 702 5.90 -11.49 -43.82
N LYS A 703 4.86 -10.62 -43.85
CA LYS A 703 4.74 -9.44 -43.03
C LYS A 703 4.17 -9.78 -41.67
N TYR A 704 5.03 -9.96 -40.72
CA TYR A 704 4.69 -10.14 -39.30
C TYR A 704 5.70 -9.41 -38.41
N HIS A 705 5.28 -9.12 -37.18
CA HIS A 705 6.12 -8.51 -36.16
C HIS A 705 6.09 -9.37 -34.91
N VAL A 706 7.23 -9.54 -34.27
CA VAL A 706 7.33 -10.32 -33.03
C VAL A 706 7.86 -9.43 -31.92
N PHE A 707 7.15 -9.41 -30.81
CA PHE A 707 7.49 -8.59 -29.66
C PHE A 707 7.66 -9.45 -28.41
N HIS A 708 8.67 -9.13 -27.60
CA HIS A 708 8.81 -9.68 -26.27
C HIS A 708 7.89 -8.93 -25.30
N VAL A 709 7.12 -9.65 -24.49
CA VAL A 709 6.18 -9.09 -23.53
C VAL A 709 6.92 -8.75 -22.24
N LYS A 710 6.92 -7.49 -21.89
CA LYS A 710 7.50 -6.97 -20.66
C LYS A 710 6.59 -7.19 -19.47
N ASP A 711 5.35 -6.82 -19.60
CA ASP A 711 4.32 -6.99 -18.58
C ASP A 711 2.92 -7.01 -19.20
N THR A 712 1.93 -7.33 -18.37
CA THR A 712 0.53 -7.32 -18.72
C THR A 712 -0.26 -6.39 -17.82
N ALA A 713 -1.29 -5.74 -18.37
CA ALA A 713 -2.21 -4.93 -17.60
C ALA A 713 -3.63 -5.47 -17.78
N SER A 714 -4.19 -6.02 -16.71
CA SER A 714 -5.52 -6.57 -16.72
C SER A 714 -6.59 -5.48 -16.71
N LYS A 715 -7.64 -5.72 -17.50
CA LYS A 715 -8.96 -5.09 -17.42
C LYS A 715 -8.97 -3.56 -17.46
N VAL A 716 -8.67 -3.00 -18.62
CA VAL A 716 -8.82 -1.57 -18.88
C VAL A 716 -10.20 -1.31 -19.48
N THR A 717 -10.98 -0.39 -18.87
CA THR A 717 -12.32 -0.02 -19.36
C THR A 717 -12.23 0.80 -20.65
N GLU A 718 -13.25 0.69 -21.51
CA GLU A 718 -13.34 1.45 -22.75
C GLU A 718 -13.21 2.97 -22.54
N GLU A 719 -13.82 3.51 -21.48
CA GLU A 719 -13.72 4.92 -21.13
C GLU A 719 -12.28 5.36 -20.82
N ARG A 720 -11.52 4.51 -20.13
CA ARG A 720 -10.10 4.76 -19.86
C ARG A 720 -9.25 4.62 -21.13
N MET A 721 -9.63 3.73 -22.04
CA MET A 721 -9.00 3.58 -23.35
C MET A 721 -9.19 4.81 -24.23
N ARG A 722 -10.43 5.28 -24.39
CA ARG A 722 -10.76 6.48 -25.18
C ARG A 722 -10.04 7.72 -24.66
N ASN A 723 -9.94 7.86 -23.34
CA ASN A 723 -9.32 9.04 -22.73
C ASN A 723 -7.80 9.00 -22.68
N THR A 724 -7.17 7.88 -22.98
CA THR A 724 -5.72 7.71 -22.71
C THR A 724 -4.90 7.02 -23.79
N TRP A 725 -5.47 6.09 -24.58
CA TRP A 725 -4.60 5.14 -25.28
C TRP A 725 -5.03 4.76 -26.69
N TYR A 726 -6.28 4.98 -27.12
CA TYR A 726 -6.80 4.41 -28.36
C TYR A 726 -7.31 5.47 -29.35
N PRO A 727 -6.93 5.41 -30.65
CA PRO A 727 -7.52 6.26 -31.68
C PRO A 727 -9.01 5.92 -31.87
N MET A 728 -9.88 6.92 -31.74
CA MET A 728 -11.34 6.75 -31.80
C MET A 728 -11.85 6.09 -33.09
N GLU A 729 -11.12 6.22 -34.20
CA GLU A 729 -11.48 5.72 -35.53
C GLU A 729 -11.42 4.20 -35.69
N THR A 730 -10.78 3.47 -34.77
CA THR A 730 -10.67 2.00 -34.84
C THR A 730 -11.75 1.27 -34.04
N VAL A 731 -12.65 1.96 -33.38
CA VAL A 731 -13.70 1.38 -32.53
C VAL A 731 -15.06 1.33 -33.18
N GLU A 732 -15.22 1.85 -34.39
CA GLU A 732 -16.47 1.79 -35.14
C GLU A 732 -16.73 0.38 -35.65
N GLY A 733 -17.74 -0.28 -35.10
CA GLY A 733 -18.23 -1.54 -35.66
C GLY A 733 -19.18 -2.39 -34.86
N ASP A 734 -19.57 -2.03 -33.61
CA ASP A 734 -20.59 -2.79 -32.91
C ASP A 734 -21.51 -1.87 -32.08
N ASP A 735 -22.76 -1.88 -32.42
CA ASP A 735 -23.82 -0.97 -31.95
C ASP A 735 -24.47 -1.42 -30.63
N ASP A 736 -23.80 -2.24 -29.82
CA ASP A 736 -24.42 -2.90 -28.65
C ASP A 736 -24.46 -2.09 -27.36
N GLY A 737 -23.91 -0.90 -27.29
CA GLY A 737 -23.93 -0.04 -26.07
C GLY A 737 -23.30 -0.66 -24.81
N ALA A 738 -22.69 -1.82 -24.93
CA ALA A 738 -22.11 -2.54 -23.80
C ALA A 738 -20.70 -2.00 -23.49
N LYS A 739 -20.41 -1.75 -22.23
CA LYS A 739 -19.07 -1.35 -21.76
C LYS A 739 -18.05 -2.44 -22.08
N ARG A 740 -17.05 -2.10 -22.89
CA ARG A 740 -15.99 -3.02 -23.32
C ARG A 740 -14.81 -2.98 -22.35
N ASN A 741 -14.22 -4.12 -22.04
CA ASN A 741 -13.00 -4.26 -21.28
C ASN A 741 -11.90 -4.87 -22.17
N TYR A 742 -10.66 -4.47 -21.90
CA TYR A 742 -9.50 -4.90 -22.66
C TYR A 742 -8.40 -5.40 -21.73
N PHE A 743 -7.59 -6.33 -22.25
CA PHE A 743 -6.36 -6.79 -21.63
C PHE A 743 -5.19 -6.31 -22.47
N PHE A 744 -4.16 -5.75 -21.81
CA PHE A 744 -3.01 -5.15 -22.47
C PHE A 744 -1.76 -5.97 -22.28
N PHE A 745 -1.01 -6.11 -23.39
CA PHE A 745 0.36 -6.59 -23.39
C PHE A 745 1.28 -5.42 -23.68
N ARG A 746 2.20 -5.14 -22.80
CA ARG A 746 3.23 -4.13 -22.97
C ARG A 746 4.52 -4.79 -23.42
N PHE A 747 5.15 -4.22 -24.43
CA PHE A 747 6.35 -4.77 -25.04
C PHE A 747 7.59 -4.01 -24.63
N ASP A 748 8.76 -4.66 -24.68
CA ASP A 748 10.06 -4.02 -24.53
C ASP A 748 10.58 -3.59 -25.87
N GLU A 749 10.65 -4.56 -26.80
CA GLU A 749 11.29 -4.41 -28.11
C GLU A 749 10.70 -5.40 -29.13
N GLU A 750 10.84 -5.06 -30.39
CA GLU A 750 10.60 -5.99 -31.49
C GLU A 750 11.77 -6.94 -31.61
N VAL A 751 11.49 -8.25 -31.74
CA VAL A 751 12.49 -9.30 -31.85
C VAL A 751 12.35 -10.06 -33.16
N ASN A 752 13.47 -10.52 -33.69
CA ASN A 752 13.47 -11.35 -34.89
C ASN A 752 13.75 -12.81 -34.49
N ILE A 753 12.82 -13.71 -34.81
CA ILE A 753 12.92 -15.13 -34.50
C ILE A 753 13.47 -16.00 -35.68
N GLY A 754 13.93 -15.36 -36.72
CA GLY A 754 14.70 -15.94 -37.83
C GLY A 754 14.10 -17.17 -38.49
N ASN A 755 14.83 -18.26 -38.57
CA ASN A 755 14.53 -19.48 -39.34
C ASN A 755 13.24 -20.20 -38.94
N ILE A 756 12.29 -19.53 -38.29
CA ILE A 756 10.96 -20.07 -38.01
C ILE A 756 9.98 -19.61 -39.10
N ASP A 757 9.32 -20.54 -39.72
CA ASP A 757 8.32 -20.28 -40.76
C ASP A 757 6.97 -19.88 -40.15
N ILE A 758 6.87 -18.59 -39.80
CA ILE A 758 5.66 -17.99 -39.20
C ILE A 758 4.49 -18.06 -40.19
N GLY A 759 4.72 -17.95 -41.51
CA GLY A 759 3.67 -18.04 -42.50
C GLY A 759 2.95 -19.37 -42.42
N ARG A 760 3.72 -20.45 -42.37
CA ARG A 760 3.16 -21.83 -42.27
C ARG A 760 2.50 -22.05 -40.90
N LEU A 761 3.10 -21.54 -39.81
CA LEU A 761 2.47 -21.58 -38.48
C LEU A 761 1.08 -20.92 -38.50
N LEU A 762 0.97 -19.70 -39.07
CA LEU A 762 -0.30 -18.99 -39.20
C LEU A 762 -1.34 -19.76 -40.02
N GLN A 763 -0.95 -20.39 -41.17
CA GLN A 763 -1.83 -21.21 -41.96
C GLN A 763 -2.38 -22.40 -41.18
N ASP A 764 -1.53 -23.12 -40.47
CA ASP A 764 -1.92 -24.27 -39.67
C ASP A 764 -2.81 -23.89 -38.48
N MET A 765 -2.48 -22.81 -37.79
CA MET A 765 -3.28 -22.29 -36.67
C MET A 765 -4.67 -21.82 -37.12
N ARG A 766 -4.76 -21.15 -38.26
CA ARG A 766 -6.05 -20.77 -38.86
C ARG A 766 -6.88 -21.99 -39.27
N ALA A 767 -6.24 -23.00 -39.87
CA ALA A 767 -6.92 -24.23 -40.24
C ALA A 767 -7.45 -25.01 -39.03
N GLU A 768 -6.69 -25.06 -37.95
CA GLU A 768 -7.12 -25.65 -36.67
C GLU A 768 -8.28 -24.87 -36.07
N HIS A 769 -8.20 -23.52 -36.07
CA HIS A 769 -9.25 -22.66 -35.56
C HIS A 769 -10.57 -22.82 -36.33
N LEU A 770 -10.52 -22.86 -37.64
CA LEU A 770 -11.68 -23.14 -38.50
C LEU A 770 -12.31 -24.52 -38.25
N LYS A 771 -11.49 -25.54 -38.01
CA LYS A 771 -11.99 -26.88 -37.65
C LYS A 771 -12.69 -26.89 -36.30
N LYS A 772 -12.19 -26.12 -35.35
CA LYS A 772 -12.72 -26.08 -33.98
C LYS A 772 -13.98 -25.23 -33.83
N PHE A 773 -14.04 -24.08 -34.50
CA PHE A 773 -15.08 -23.07 -34.28
C PHE A 773 -16.02 -22.85 -35.50
N GLN A 774 -15.82 -23.55 -36.59
CA GLN A 774 -16.61 -23.45 -37.82
C GLN A 774 -16.67 -22.06 -38.50
N SER A 775 -16.06 -21.06 -37.91
CA SER A 775 -15.92 -19.72 -38.43
C SER A 775 -14.59 -19.11 -37.98
N TYR A 776 -13.97 -18.36 -38.86
CA TYR A 776 -12.79 -17.57 -38.55
C TYR A 776 -13.17 -16.11 -38.65
N VAL A 777 -12.99 -15.40 -37.54
CA VAL A 777 -13.16 -13.95 -37.48
C VAL A 777 -11.77 -13.33 -37.49
N PRO A 778 -11.39 -12.56 -38.51
CA PRO A 778 -10.14 -11.81 -38.50
C PRO A 778 -10.08 -10.92 -37.25
N GLY A 779 -8.99 -11.01 -36.48
CA GLY A 779 -8.83 -10.26 -35.24
C GLY A 779 -9.10 -11.04 -33.95
N GLU A 780 -9.57 -12.28 -34.04
CA GLU A 780 -9.66 -13.15 -32.87
C GLU A 780 -8.24 -13.64 -32.49
N PRO A 781 -7.77 -13.42 -31.25
CA PRO A 781 -6.42 -13.81 -30.86
C PRO A 781 -6.30 -15.34 -30.79
N MET A 782 -5.19 -15.85 -31.30
CA MET A 782 -4.82 -17.27 -31.24
C MET A 782 -3.66 -17.46 -30.28
N PHE A 783 -3.47 -18.67 -29.78
CA PHE A 783 -2.41 -18.99 -28.82
C PHE A 783 -1.62 -20.21 -29.28
N THR A 784 -0.32 -20.15 -29.05
CA THR A 784 0.58 -21.28 -29.27
C THR A 784 1.62 -21.32 -28.13
N THR A 785 2.45 -22.35 -28.10
CA THR A 785 3.57 -22.49 -27.17
C THR A 785 4.90 -22.44 -27.91
N ALA A 786 5.97 -22.23 -27.18
CA ALA A 786 7.32 -22.32 -27.72
C ALA A 786 7.58 -23.71 -28.34
N GLU A 787 7.06 -24.79 -27.74
CA GLU A 787 7.16 -26.15 -28.28
C GLU A 787 6.59 -26.23 -29.70
N LYS A 788 5.36 -25.77 -29.88
CA LYS A 788 4.71 -25.78 -31.18
C LYS A 788 5.39 -24.84 -32.19
N LEU A 789 5.86 -23.69 -31.74
CA LEU A 789 6.60 -22.75 -32.59
C LEU A 789 7.89 -23.39 -33.13
N MET A 790 8.61 -24.18 -32.34
CA MET A 790 9.85 -24.83 -32.73
C MET A 790 9.64 -25.94 -33.78
N GLU A 791 8.44 -26.51 -33.96
CA GLU A 791 8.11 -27.46 -35.04
C GLU A 791 8.23 -26.81 -36.43
N TYR A 792 8.13 -25.51 -36.53
CA TYR A 792 8.22 -24.72 -37.76
C TYR A 792 9.60 -24.15 -38.03
N ARG A 793 10.60 -24.60 -37.28
CA ARG A 793 12.00 -24.21 -37.52
C ARG A 793 12.50 -24.81 -38.83
N GLY A 794 13.02 -23.97 -39.74
CA GLY A 794 13.73 -24.38 -40.92
C GLY A 794 14.99 -25.15 -40.57
N LYS A 795 15.27 -26.22 -41.34
CA LYS A 795 16.47 -27.04 -41.18
C LYS A 795 17.73 -26.27 -41.58
#